data_eadb270f414a3882fc5db087aac0acbc
#
_entry.id   eadb270f414a3882fc5db087aac0acbc
#
_cell.length_a   1.000
_cell.length_b   1.000
_cell.length_c   1.000
_cell.angle_alpha   90.00
_cell.angle_beta   90.00
_cell.angle_gamma   90.00
#
_symmetry.space_group_name_H-M   'P 1'
#
loop_
_entity.id
_entity.type
_entity.pdbx_description
1 polymer ?
#
loop_
_entity_poly.entity_id
_entity_poly.type
_entity_poly.pdbx_seq_one_letter_code
_entity_poly.pdbx_strand_id
1 'polypeptide(L)'
;GHQELHAYTFTIHRLGIPITCRVRSEHIRKLPKVKTNITGTEKYQDLMLIDLVDTPQIQPFSNIVKHFARESDIISIMGHSGILYARDKPKKNNSDDINMHVLPKLSMVVEQHMEGPDKVQIYAAKQWDYEASTYVGHCGGAVMHCSTQVPRKIVGIHQAALRETNRANALVVTQEQILSLLGPRTSIDGPSMQDVIGDKMLQVAYDATPRFEPPGRHLIVGRLIGGGIVPRKTDIKTSPIFGKVSDHQTEPAILRQFDPRNETGRHPIEVGMNKFDQEAGGWNPVYKRMAVEHYKEIMINYARNEYGGPTRMLTLDEAINGIPGWIEPVNMYTSPGYPYTKTKPKNSVGKLHLFKEIGKNENGSTKYEPTDELRNDITYLIDNIKKYKVVRNYFTDEMKDERRPIEKIAICKTRLFNTHNVAWQLVNKMYHGAAAACYMAARLKVDSTLGLNMHGPEVTLLVRHMKTVGNNIMCADVSRWDGTFDFETVEACLDVMVGWLSHFNPGLDKWEVRTAASVFYWRIHIVGDTVYIPMIGMPSGSFFTAFMNTLGHNIRKVVVIFDVAVEQEKMCNANFKYLKDNYRDVRNGDDSLECVSDDMKEWYTSKAVIRAWGDHGIELTPPTKVGGEAVSDFVQIEEAQYLKCHFIEDPRFDGFWKMAMSKVTIEELFNWIRTGAPETEMLENNIMDAMRFAYSHGSVYYNEMRSRVMTATAELKLNIVVPQYDEYDLEWLGQYDLLPAKL
;
A
#
# COMPACT_ATOMS: atom_id res chain seq x y z
N GLY A 1 41.61 -9.11 -17.10
CA GLY A 1 40.52 -9.58 -17.93
C GLY A 1 39.22 -9.18 -17.32
N HIS A 2 38.56 -8.16 -17.89
CA HIS A 2 37.18 -7.79 -17.50
C HIS A 2 36.27 -8.92 -17.96
N GLN A 3 35.73 -9.73 -17.03
CA GLN A 3 34.54 -10.52 -17.30
C GLN A 3 33.38 -9.53 -17.39
N GLU A 4 32.87 -9.30 -18.61
CA GLU A 4 31.59 -8.62 -18.81
C GLU A 4 30.51 -9.39 -18.07
N LEU A 5 29.94 -8.75 -17.07
CA LEU A 5 28.76 -9.25 -16.36
C LEU A 5 27.58 -9.20 -17.33
N HIS A 6 27.30 -10.30 -18.01
CA HIS A 6 26.11 -10.40 -18.85
C HIS A 6 24.88 -10.40 -17.95
N ALA A 7 24.15 -9.28 -17.94
CA ALA A 7 22.86 -9.16 -17.31
C ALA A 7 21.77 -9.43 -18.34
N TYR A 8 20.90 -10.39 -18.07
CA TYR A 8 19.73 -10.66 -18.88
C TYR A 8 18.54 -9.85 -18.35
N THR A 9 17.77 -9.29 -19.26
CA THR A 9 16.53 -8.60 -18.92
C THR A 9 15.37 -9.31 -19.58
N PHE A 10 14.34 -9.66 -18.82
CA PHE A 10 13.11 -10.22 -19.32
C PHE A 10 11.91 -9.66 -18.55
N THR A 11 10.73 -9.80 -19.10
CA THR A 11 9.50 -9.29 -18.49
C THR A 11 8.63 -10.46 -18.03
N ILE A 12 8.25 -10.43 -16.75
CA ILE A 12 7.23 -11.32 -16.21
C ILE A 12 5.92 -10.56 -16.12
N HIS A 13 4.86 -11.15 -16.64
CA HIS A 13 3.52 -10.62 -16.48
C HIS A 13 2.87 -11.25 -15.25
N ARG A 14 2.55 -10.45 -14.24
CA ARG A 14 1.83 -10.89 -13.05
C ARG A 14 0.47 -10.20 -13.02
N LEU A 15 -0.61 -10.98 -13.11
CA LEU A 15 -1.99 -10.44 -13.19
C LEU A 15 -2.14 -9.38 -14.29
N GLY A 16 -1.53 -9.61 -15.46
CA GLY A 16 -1.53 -8.65 -16.56
C GLY A 16 -0.46 -7.56 -16.49
N ILE A 17 0.22 -7.40 -15.36
CA ILE A 17 1.21 -6.34 -15.13
C ILE A 17 2.59 -6.80 -15.60
N PRO A 18 3.24 -6.08 -16.54
CA PRO A 18 4.59 -6.38 -16.95
C PRO A 18 5.60 -5.94 -15.88
N ILE A 19 6.34 -6.88 -15.33
CA ILE A 19 7.42 -6.64 -14.38
C ILE A 19 8.73 -6.95 -15.09
N THR A 20 9.59 -5.94 -15.25
CA THR A 20 10.92 -6.13 -15.83
C THR A 20 11.87 -6.70 -14.80
N CYS A 21 12.38 -7.91 -15.08
CA CYS A 21 13.33 -8.61 -14.24
C CYS A 21 14.73 -8.48 -14.83
N ARG A 22 15.69 -8.13 -14.01
CA ARG A 22 17.10 -8.15 -14.34
C ARG A 22 17.77 -9.34 -13.65
N VAL A 23 18.36 -10.22 -14.42
CA VAL A 23 18.98 -11.46 -13.92
C VAL A 23 20.42 -11.53 -14.39
N ARG A 24 21.32 -11.85 -13.50
CA ARG A 24 22.72 -12.11 -13.82
C ARG A 24 22.92 -13.61 -14.10
N SER A 25 23.96 -13.94 -14.83
CA SER A 25 24.28 -15.36 -15.15
C SER A 25 24.43 -16.24 -13.91
N GLU A 26 24.91 -15.69 -12.80
CA GLU A 26 25.06 -16.37 -11.51
C GLU A 26 23.73 -16.77 -10.85
N HIS A 27 22.62 -16.13 -11.23
CA HIS A 27 21.27 -16.43 -10.75
C HIS A 27 20.57 -17.49 -11.58
N ILE A 28 21.22 -18.00 -12.65
CA ILE A 28 20.66 -19.02 -13.53
C ILE A 28 21.29 -20.37 -13.15
N ARG A 29 20.45 -21.26 -12.66
CA ARG A 29 20.86 -22.63 -12.31
C ARG A 29 20.31 -23.60 -13.34
N LYS A 30 21.19 -24.37 -13.94
CA LYS A 30 20.86 -25.41 -14.93
C LYS A 30 21.02 -26.77 -14.32
N LEU A 31 20.20 -27.72 -14.72
CA LEU A 31 20.40 -29.12 -14.39
C LEU A 31 21.76 -29.60 -14.95
N PRO A 32 22.42 -30.56 -14.28
CA PRO A 32 23.62 -31.17 -14.80
C PRO A 32 23.41 -31.71 -16.22
N LYS A 33 24.45 -31.67 -17.01
CA LYS A 33 24.43 -32.34 -18.33
C LYS A 33 24.12 -33.81 -18.19
N VAL A 34 23.30 -34.32 -19.08
CA VAL A 34 22.98 -35.75 -19.16
C VAL A 34 23.59 -36.32 -20.42
N LYS A 35 24.22 -37.50 -20.29
CA LYS A 35 24.76 -38.25 -21.41
C LYS A 35 23.57 -38.86 -22.19
N THR A 36 23.47 -38.57 -23.46
CA THR A 36 22.40 -39.10 -24.30
C THR A 36 22.68 -40.56 -24.63
N ASN A 37 21.67 -41.44 -24.58
CA ASN A 37 21.80 -42.84 -24.92
C ASN A 37 22.00 -43.04 -26.44
N ILE A 38 21.48 -42.11 -27.25
CA ILE A 38 21.53 -42.23 -28.72
C ILE A 38 22.89 -41.83 -29.29
N THR A 39 23.46 -40.72 -28.80
CA THR A 39 24.71 -40.18 -29.37
C THR A 39 25.91 -40.28 -28.45
N GLY A 40 25.71 -40.63 -27.19
CA GLY A 40 26.73 -40.64 -26.16
C GLY A 40 27.28 -39.25 -25.77
N THR A 41 26.75 -38.19 -26.33
CA THR A 41 27.18 -36.81 -26.04
C THR A 41 26.48 -36.25 -24.79
N GLU A 42 27.16 -35.37 -24.08
CA GLU A 42 26.57 -34.66 -22.94
C GLU A 42 25.78 -33.43 -23.40
N LYS A 43 24.51 -33.38 -23.02
CA LYS A 43 23.63 -32.26 -23.32
C LYS A 43 22.98 -31.71 -22.06
N TYR A 44 22.71 -30.37 -22.03
CA TYR A 44 21.89 -29.78 -21.01
C TYR A 44 20.42 -30.16 -21.22
N GLN A 45 19.73 -30.42 -20.11
CA GLN A 45 18.26 -30.54 -20.13
C GLN A 45 17.63 -29.15 -20.29
N ASP A 46 16.49 -29.11 -20.95
CA ASP A 46 15.74 -27.86 -21.17
C ASP A 46 14.97 -27.44 -19.91
N LEU A 47 15.64 -27.41 -18.79
CA LEU A 47 15.11 -26.93 -17.52
C LEU A 47 16.18 -26.11 -16.81
N MET A 48 15.78 -24.89 -16.43
CA MET A 48 16.61 -24.02 -15.62
C MET A 48 15.77 -23.35 -14.51
N LEU A 49 16.39 -23.08 -13.38
CA LEU A 49 15.85 -22.26 -12.32
C LEU A 49 16.47 -20.86 -12.43
N ILE A 50 15.63 -19.85 -12.40
CA ILE A 50 16.05 -18.45 -12.36
C ILE A 50 15.75 -17.91 -10.97
N ASP A 51 16.80 -17.47 -10.28
CA ASP A 51 16.66 -16.83 -8.99
C ASP A 51 16.23 -15.36 -9.19
N LEU A 52 15.03 -15.02 -8.75
CA LEU A 52 14.44 -13.70 -8.87
C LEU A 52 14.62 -12.84 -7.61
N VAL A 53 15.48 -13.24 -6.69
CA VAL A 53 15.72 -12.54 -5.42
C VAL A 53 16.14 -11.09 -5.65
N ASP A 54 16.83 -10.81 -6.73
CA ASP A 54 17.25 -9.46 -7.10
C ASP A 54 16.16 -8.65 -7.85
N THR A 55 14.95 -9.19 -7.95
CA THR A 55 13.82 -8.47 -8.58
C THR A 55 12.83 -8.07 -7.50
N PRO A 56 12.95 -6.85 -6.94
CA PRO A 56 12.16 -6.43 -5.78
C PRO A 56 10.66 -6.35 -6.04
N GLN A 57 10.25 -6.25 -7.31
CA GLN A 57 8.85 -6.14 -7.71
C GLN A 57 8.09 -7.49 -7.66
N ILE A 58 8.80 -8.61 -7.52
CA ILE A 58 8.16 -9.91 -7.49
C ILE A 58 8.01 -10.38 -6.05
N GLN A 59 6.78 -10.41 -5.57
CA GLN A 59 6.49 -11.08 -4.31
C GLN A 59 6.68 -12.58 -4.47
N PRO A 60 7.40 -13.22 -3.54
CA PRO A 60 7.54 -14.65 -3.55
C PRO A 60 6.18 -15.32 -3.31
N PHE A 61 5.95 -16.37 -4.05
CA PHE A 61 4.82 -17.26 -3.85
C PHE A 61 5.15 -18.29 -2.76
N SER A 62 4.11 -18.94 -2.23
CA SER A 62 4.29 -20.09 -1.35
C SER A 62 5.10 -21.18 -2.07
N ASN A 63 5.84 -21.96 -1.30
CA ASN A 63 6.61 -23.05 -1.84
C ASN A 63 5.71 -24.07 -2.53
N ILE A 64 5.73 -24.09 -3.87
CA ILE A 64 4.98 -25.06 -4.68
C ILE A 64 5.74 -26.36 -4.94
N VAL A 65 7.00 -26.46 -4.52
CA VAL A 65 7.84 -27.66 -4.78
C VAL A 65 7.17 -28.92 -4.24
N LYS A 66 6.53 -28.83 -3.07
CA LYS A 66 5.80 -29.93 -2.44
C LYS A 66 4.62 -30.46 -3.28
N HIS A 67 4.14 -29.70 -4.25
CA HIS A 67 3.05 -30.09 -5.14
C HIS A 67 3.53 -30.75 -6.43
N PHE A 68 4.83 -30.71 -6.71
CA PHE A 68 5.42 -31.47 -7.81
C PHE A 68 5.52 -32.94 -7.47
N ALA A 69 5.19 -33.82 -8.44
CA ALA A 69 5.35 -35.26 -8.31
C ALA A 69 6.80 -35.63 -8.04
N ARG A 70 7.00 -36.68 -7.28
CA ARG A 70 8.33 -37.30 -7.10
C ARG A 70 8.67 -38.21 -8.26
N GLU A 71 9.94 -38.48 -8.46
CA GLU A 71 10.39 -39.44 -9.47
C GLU A 71 9.68 -40.80 -9.28
N SER A 72 9.48 -41.23 -8.04
CA SER A 72 8.76 -42.46 -7.70
C SER A 72 7.27 -42.44 -8.05
N ASP A 73 6.67 -41.29 -8.19
CA ASP A 73 5.24 -41.14 -8.51
C ASP A 73 4.95 -41.30 -10.01
N ILE A 74 5.96 -41.06 -10.86
CA ILE A 74 5.81 -40.94 -12.31
C ILE A 74 5.19 -42.20 -12.94
N ILE A 75 5.61 -43.38 -12.53
CA ILE A 75 5.08 -44.66 -13.03
C ILE A 75 3.58 -44.78 -12.74
N SER A 76 3.14 -44.35 -11.56
CA SER A 76 1.75 -44.40 -11.13
C SER A 76 0.86 -43.35 -11.82
N ILE A 77 1.46 -42.37 -12.48
CA ILE A 77 0.76 -41.30 -13.20
C ILE A 77 0.59 -41.65 -14.68
N MET A 78 1.47 -42.50 -15.23
CA MET A 78 1.39 -42.90 -16.64
C MET A 78 0.05 -43.53 -16.97
N GLY A 79 -0.51 -43.09 -18.11
CA GLY A 79 -1.79 -43.60 -18.59
C GLY A 79 -3.02 -42.92 -18.01
N HIS A 80 -2.86 -42.10 -16.97
CA HIS A 80 -3.96 -41.29 -16.42
C HIS A 80 -4.21 -40.02 -17.26
N SER A 81 -5.42 -39.48 -17.13
CA SER A 81 -5.76 -38.16 -17.67
C SER A 81 -5.03 -37.05 -16.91
N GLY A 82 -4.89 -35.91 -17.56
CA GLY A 82 -4.29 -34.72 -16.97
C GLY A 82 -5.07 -33.45 -17.31
N ILE A 83 -4.57 -32.34 -16.81
CA ILE A 83 -5.06 -30.99 -17.10
C ILE A 83 -3.85 -30.10 -17.40
N LEU A 84 -3.87 -29.41 -18.54
CA LEU A 84 -2.95 -28.33 -18.84
C LEU A 84 -3.59 -27.01 -18.43
N TYR A 85 -2.94 -26.30 -17.54
CA TYR A 85 -3.26 -24.92 -17.21
C TYR A 85 -2.40 -23.99 -18.06
N ALA A 86 -3.00 -23.38 -19.06
CA ALA A 86 -2.30 -22.49 -19.97
C ALA A 86 -3.08 -21.19 -20.17
N ARG A 87 -2.35 -20.12 -20.45
CA ARG A 87 -2.94 -18.82 -20.73
C ARG A 87 -3.30 -18.74 -22.20
N ASP A 88 -4.57 -18.46 -22.50
CA ASP A 88 -5.00 -18.21 -23.87
C ASP A 88 -4.47 -16.87 -24.40
N LYS A 89 -4.46 -16.73 -25.73
CA LYS A 89 -4.15 -15.44 -26.34
C LYS A 89 -5.11 -14.40 -25.80
N PRO A 90 -4.63 -13.23 -25.38
CA PRO A 90 -5.49 -12.17 -24.91
C PRO A 90 -6.53 -11.85 -26.02
N LYS A 91 -7.79 -12.11 -25.74
CA LYS A 91 -8.89 -11.53 -26.52
C LYS A 91 -8.81 -10.02 -26.33
N LYS A 92 -9.36 -9.26 -27.29
CA LYS A 92 -9.33 -7.77 -27.31
C LYS A 92 -9.72 -7.08 -25.99
N ASN A 93 -10.19 -7.79 -24.98
CA ASN A 93 -10.69 -7.31 -23.70
C ASN A 93 -9.80 -7.65 -22.50
N ASN A 94 -8.49 -7.70 -22.63
CA ASN A 94 -7.51 -7.83 -21.52
C ASN A 94 -7.81 -8.87 -20.41
N SER A 95 -8.68 -9.85 -20.62
CA SER A 95 -8.90 -10.90 -19.65
C SER A 95 -7.74 -11.90 -19.69
N ASP A 96 -7.00 -11.97 -18.60
CA ASP A 96 -5.93 -12.95 -18.39
C ASP A 96 -6.51 -14.32 -18.00
N ASP A 97 -7.40 -14.86 -18.83
CA ASP A 97 -8.06 -16.11 -18.57
C ASP A 97 -7.07 -17.27 -18.67
N ILE A 98 -6.86 -17.93 -17.55
CA ILE A 98 -6.18 -19.23 -17.51
C ILE A 98 -7.20 -20.27 -17.88
N ASN A 99 -7.01 -20.92 -19.03
CA ASN A 99 -7.86 -22.01 -19.46
C ASN A 99 -7.31 -23.36 -19.04
N MET A 100 -8.24 -24.26 -18.77
CA MET A 100 -7.96 -25.65 -18.44
C MET A 100 -8.24 -26.52 -19.68
N HIS A 101 -7.18 -27.15 -20.20
CA HIS A 101 -7.31 -28.11 -21.28
C HIS A 101 -7.25 -29.52 -20.72
N VAL A 102 -8.28 -30.31 -20.94
CA VAL A 102 -8.32 -31.71 -20.52
C VAL A 102 -7.41 -32.52 -21.42
N LEU A 103 -6.49 -33.27 -20.81
CA LEU A 103 -5.55 -34.17 -21.46
C LEU A 103 -6.06 -35.60 -21.26
N PRO A 104 -6.55 -36.28 -22.31
CA PRO A 104 -7.17 -37.59 -22.15
C PRO A 104 -6.26 -38.64 -21.54
N LYS A 105 -4.97 -38.60 -21.91
CA LYS A 105 -3.97 -39.55 -21.45
C LYS A 105 -2.58 -38.92 -21.45
N LEU A 106 -1.85 -39.12 -20.35
CA LEU A 106 -0.43 -38.76 -20.25
C LEU A 106 0.41 -39.99 -20.59
N SER A 107 1.16 -39.92 -21.67
CA SER A 107 2.11 -40.96 -22.10
C SER A 107 3.54 -40.44 -21.95
N MET A 108 4.49 -41.29 -21.56
CA MET A 108 5.88 -40.85 -21.38
C MET A 108 6.74 -41.26 -22.57
N VAL A 109 7.50 -40.30 -23.07
CA VAL A 109 8.55 -40.48 -24.06
C VAL A 109 9.92 -40.23 -23.38
N VAL A 110 10.85 -41.13 -23.58
CA VAL A 110 12.21 -41.03 -23.08
C VAL A 110 13.11 -40.62 -24.24
N GLU A 111 13.91 -39.59 -24.02
CA GLU A 111 14.86 -39.04 -24.99
C GLU A 111 14.25 -38.57 -26.32
N GLN A 112 13.86 -37.32 -26.35
CA GLN A 112 13.41 -36.66 -27.56
C GLN A 112 14.34 -35.51 -27.94
N HIS A 113 14.68 -35.44 -29.21
CA HIS A 113 15.35 -34.31 -29.84
C HIS A 113 14.31 -33.57 -30.69
N MET A 114 14.24 -32.27 -30.48
CA MET A 114 13.32 -31.38 -31.22
C MET A 114 14.11 -30.24 -31.82
N GLU A 115 13.68 -29.80 -33.00
CA GLU A 115 14.18 -28.60 -33.60
C GLU A 115 13.20 -27.44 -33.27
N GLY A 116 13.70 -26.48 -32.50
CA GLY A 116 12.96 -25.28 -32.10
C GLY A 116 13.00 -24.21 -33.21
N PRO A 117 12.36 -23.07 -32.98
CA PRO A 117 12.52 -21.88 -33.80
C PRO A 117 14.01 -21.56 -33.99
N ASP A 118 14.41 -21.03 -35.12
CA ASP A 118 15.79 -20.68 -35.47
C ASP A 118 16.78 -21.86 -35.47
N LYS A 119 16.29 -23.09 -35.72
CA LYS A 119 17.10 -24.34 -35.77
C LYS A 119 17.83 -24.68 -34.46
N VAL A 120 17.34 -24.16 -33.36
CA VAL A 120 17.87 -24.52 -32.04
C VAL A 120 17.46 -25.96 -31.69
N GLN A 121 18.45 -26.82 -31.40
CA GLN A 121 18.20 -28.18 -30.99
C GLN A 121 17.82 -28.22 -29.50
N ILE A 122 16.62 -28.70 -29.21
CA ILE A 122 16.08 -28.87 -27.86
C ILE A 122 16.16 -30.35 -27.50
N TYR A 123 16.71 -30.64 -26.33
CA TYR A 123 16.83 -31.99 -25.79
C TYR A 123 16.03 -32.15 -24.49
N ALA A 124 15.20 -33.17 -24.44
CA ALA A 124 14.50 -33.55 -23.22
C ALA A 124 14.70 -35.02 -22.90
N ALA A 125 15.14 -35.31 -21.70
CA ALA A 125 15.41 -36.67 -21.24
C ALA A 125 14.12 -37.49 -20.99
N LYS A 126 13.09 -36.81 -20.46
CA LYS A 126 11.76 -37.39 -20.23
C LYS A 126 10.71 -36.36 -20.53
N GLN A 127 9.68 -36.76 -21.25
CA GLN A 127 8.55 -35.87 -21.59
C GLN A 127 7.22 -36.60 -21.41
N TRP A 128 6.19 -35.81 -21.06
CA TRP A 128 4.81 -36.21 -21.25
C TRP A 128 4.38 -35.90 -22.67
N ASP A 129 3.81 -36.86 -23.35
CA ASP A 129 3.18 -36.72 -24.66
C ASP A 129 1.69 -36.93 -24.48
N TYR A 130 0.89 -36.03 -25.07
CA TYR A 130 -0.55 -36.01 -24.93
C TYR A 130 -1.25 -35.34 -26.10
N GLU A 131 -2.53 -35.60 -26.24
CA GLU A 131 -3.39 -34.94 -27.21
C GLU A 131 -3.95 -33.66 -26.62
N ALA A 132 -3.63 -32.54 -27.23
CA ALA A 132 -4.21 -31.23 -26.95
C ALA A 132 -3.98 -30.25 -28.08
N SER A 133 -5.01 -29.49 -28.41
CA SER A 133 -4.88 -28.34 -29.33
C SER A 133 -4.19 -27.19 -28.57
N THR A 134 -2.90 -27.05 -28.77
CA THR A 134 -2.12 -25.98 -28.16
C THR A 134 -1.52 -25.07 -29.24
N TYR A 135 -1.20 -23.83 -28.86
CA TYR A 135 -0.67 -22.83 -29.79
C TYR A 135 0.41 -21.96 -29.12
N VAL A 136 1.04 -21.12 -29.92
CA VAL A 136 2.09 -20.22 -29.45
C VAL A 136 1.58 -19.35 -28.29
N GLY A 137 2.25 -19.47 -27.14
CA GLY A 137 1.87 -18.80 -25.89
C GLY A 137 1.47 -19.77 -24.76
N HIS A 138 1.20 -21.03 -25.05
CA HIS A 138 0.93 -22.04 -24.01
C HIS A 138 2.19 -22.59 -23.34
N CYS A 139 3.38 -22.36 -23.92
CA CYS A 139 4.64 -22.80 -23.30
C CYS A 139 4.82 -22.21 -21.88
N GLY A 140 5.23 -23.06 -20.96
CA GLY A 140 5.33 -22.72 -19.53
C GLY A 140 4.08 -23.06 -18.72
N GLY A 141 2.98 -23.47 -19.35
CA GLY A 141 1.76 -23.92 -18.69
C GLY A 141 2.01 -25.15 -17.80
N ALA A 142 1.41 -25.20 -16.62
CA ALA A 142 1.55 -26.34 -15.72
C ALA A 142 0.71 -27.53 -16.17
N VAL A 143 1.33 -28.71 -16.22
CA VAL A 143 0.64 -29.97 -16.46
C VAL A 143 0.41 -30.68 -15.14
N MET A 144 -0.84 -31.00 -14.87
CA MET A 144 -1.26 -31.71 -13.66
C MET A 144 -1.90 -33.04 -14.04
N HIS A 145 -1.78 -34.05 -13.17
CA HIS A 145 -2.44 -35.34 -13.37
C HIS A 145 -3.72 -35.46 -12.54
N CYS A 146 -4.64 -36.31 -12.99
CA CYS A 146 -5.93 -36.56 -12.35
C CYS A 146 -5.97 -37.84 -11.47
N SER A 147 -4.89 -38.58 -11.37
CA SER A 147 -4.83 -39.80 -10.51
C SER A 147 -5.14 -39.46 -9.06
N THR A 148 -6.02 -40.23 -8.43
CA THR A 148 -6.35 -40.09 -7.01
C THR A 148 -5.33 -40.73 -6.07
N GLN A 149 -4.48 -41.57 -6.60
CA GLN A 149 -3.47 -42.33 -5.82
C GLN A 149 -2.24 -41.48 -5.46
N VAL A 150 -1.96 -40.41 -6.25
CA VAL A 150 -0.82 -39.54 -6.03
C VAL A 150 -1.33 -38.14 -5.60
N PRO A 151 -0.99 -37.67 -4.40
CA PRO A 151 -1.47 -36.37 -3.89
C PRO A 151 -0.77 -35.18 -4.55
N ARG A 152 0.47 -35.35 -5.04
CA ARG A 152 1.27 -34.30 -5.70
C ARG A 152 0.86 -34.17 -7.15
N LYS A 153 0.20 -33.09 -7.51
CA LYS A 153 -0.55 -32.94 -8.76
C LYS A 153 0.25 -32.43 -9.95
N ILE A 154 1.30 -31.63 -9.74
CA ILE A 154 2.08 -31.03 -10.83
C ILE A 154 3.11 -32.05 -11.33
N VAL A 155 3.09 -32.35 -12.61
CA VAL A 155 3.95 -33.38 -13.22
C VAL A 155 4.87 -32.86 -14.31
N GLY A 156 4.63 -31.64 -14.79
CA GLY A 156 5.46 -31.09 -15.84
C GLY A 156 5.10 -29.67 -16.22
N ILE A 157 5.88 -29.16 -17.17
CA ILE A 157 5.71 -27.84 -17.78
C ILE A 157 5.54 -28.04 -19.27
N HIS A 158 4.45 -27.52 -19.85
CA HIS A 158 4.18 -27.57 -21.27
C HIS A 158 5.29 -26.89 -22.06
N GLN A 159 5.82 -27.60 -23.04
CA GLN A 159 7.00 -27.17 -23.78
C GLN A 159 6.69 -26.83 -25.25
N ALA A 160 6.01 -27.72 -25.96
CA ALA A 160 5.78 -27.55 -27.38
C ALA A 160 4.53 -28.29 -27.89
N ALA A 161 4.04 -27.83 -29.05
CA ALA A 161 3.07 -28.55 -29.87
C ALA A 161 3.73 -29.01 -31.15
N LEU A 162 3.39 -30.22 -31.61
CA LEU A 162 3.81 -30.71 -32.90
C LEU A 162 2.95 -30.06 -34.01
N ARG A 163 3.59 -29.39 -34.97
CA ARG A 163 2.90 -28.73 -36.08
C ARG A 163 1.99 -29.71 -36.81
N GLU A 164 0.81 -29.22 -37.19
CA GLU A 164 -0.18 -29.97 -37.99
C GLU A 164 -0.76 -31.21 -37.30
N THR A 165 -0.56 -31.38 -36.02
CA THR A 165 -1.14 -32.47 -35.24
C THR A 165 -1.81 -31.93 -33.98
N ASN A 166 -2.71 -32.73 -33.37
CA ASN A 166 -3.27 -32.45 -32.06
C ASN A 166 -2.38 -33.01 -30.91
N ARG A 167 -1.09 -33.21 -31.17
CA ARG A 167 -0.16 -33.72 -30.19
C ARG A 167 0.71 -32.61 -29.65
N ALA A 168 0.91 -32.66 -28.32
CA ALA A 168 1.74 -31.72 -27.59
C ALA A 168 2.55 -32.47 -26.52
N ASN A 169 3.58 -31.80 -26.05
CA ASN A 169 4.43 -32.37 -25.02
C ASN A 169 4.74 -31.41 -23.87
N ALA A 170 5.08 -31.98 -22.73
CA ALA A 170 5.56 -31.25 -21.57
C ALA A 170 6.81 -31.91 -21.01
N LEU A 171 7.74 -31.11 -20.59
CA LEU A 171 8.89 -31.59 -19.84
C LEU A 171 8.41 -32.19 -18.51
N VAL A 172 8.88 -33.40 -18.20
CA VAL A 172 8.70 -34.01 -16.89
C VAL A 172 9.51 -33.21 -15.88
N VAL A 173 8.86 -32.68 -14.87
CA VAL A 173 9.50 -31.92 -13.79
C VAL A 173 9.17 -32.59 -12.47
N THR A 174 10.18 -33.07 -11.78
CA THR A 174 10.04 -33.77 -10.49
C THR A 174 10.51 -32.90 -9.33
N GLN A 175 10.03 -33.25 -8.14
CA GLN A 175 10.44 -32.61 -6.89
C GLN A 175 11.96 -32.68 -6.72
N GLU A 176 12.55 -33.82 -7.01
CA GLU A 176 13.99 -34.06 -6.88
C GLU A 176 14.81 -33.18 -7.84
N GLN A 177 14.36 -33.02 -9.08
CA GLN A 177 15.00 -32.11 -10.04
C GLN A 177 15.02 -30.69 -9.55
N ILE A 178 13.86 -30.17 -9.05
CA ILE A 178 13.79 -28.82 -8.52
C ILE A 178 14.69 -28.68 -7.29
N LEU A 179 14.68 -29.64 -6.37
CA LEU A 179 15.52 -29.62 -5.19
C LEU A 179 17.00 -29.65 -5.54
N SER A 180 17.40 -30.43 -6.56
CA SER A 180 18.78 -30.45 -7.05
C SER A 180 19.20 -29.07 -7.61
N LEU A 181 18.32 -28.35 -8.30
CA LEU A 181 18.59 -27.00 -8.79
C LEU A 181 18.67 -25.98 -7.66
N LEU A 182 17.86 -26.15 -6.63
CA LEU A 182 17.87 -25.28 -5.46
C LEU A 182 19.15 -25.44 -4.63
N GLY A 183 19.75 -26.62 -4.63
CA GLY A 183 21.00 -26.94 -3.89
C GLY A 183 20.79 -27.04 -2.37
N PRO A 184 21.86 -27.34 -1.59
CA PRO A 184 21.77 -27.66 -0.16
C PRO A 184 21.33 -26.49 0.74
N ARG A 185 21.15 -25.30 0.20
CA ARG A 185 20.67 -24.12 0.96
C ARG A 185 19.16 -24.04 1.12
N THR A 186 18.46 -24.92 0.52
CA THR A 186 17.01 -24.88 0.53
C THR A 186 16.51 -26.03 1.38
N SER A 187 16.33 -25.76 2.64
CA SER A 187 15.14 -26.30 3.27
C SER A 187 13.96 -25.94 2.35
N ILE A 188 13.10 -26.91 2.08
CA ILE A 188 11.86 -26.75 1.28
C ILE A 188 10.97 -25.60 1.80
N ASP A 189 11.33 -25.02 2.90
CA ASP A 189 10.66 -23.95 3.66
C ASP A 189 10.86 -22.55 3.11
N GLY A 190 11.18 -22.40 1.85
CA GLY A 190 11.48 -21.10 1.23
C GLY A 190 12.83 -20.54 1.67
N PRO A 191 13.25 -19.36 1.25
CA PRO A 191 14.44 -18.72 1.79
C PRO A 191 14.27 -18.74 3.30
N SER A 192 15.23 -19.35 4.02
CA SER A 192 15.12 -19.62 5.45
C SER A 192 14.46 -18.39 6.09
N MET A 193 13.40 -18.61 6.87
CA MET A 193 12.74 -17.54 7.63
C MET A 193 13.71 -16.98 8.70
N GLN A 194 15.03 -17.01 8.39
CA GLN A 194 16.01 -16.28 9.17
C GLN A 194 15.59 -14.84 9.09
N ASP A 195 15.15 -14.39 10.21
CA ASP A 195 14.59 -13.07 10.42
C ASP A 195 15.50 -12.03 9.85
N VAL A 196 14.87 -11.03 9.30
CA VAL A 196 15.47 -9.72 9.09
C VAL A 196 16.30 -9.27 10.30
N ILE A 197 16.06 -9.84 11.48
CA ILE A 197 16.62 -9.41 12.73
C ILE A 197 17.16 -10.61 13.52
N GLY A 198 18.21 -11.21 12.98
CA GLY A 198 19.00 -12.25 13.68
C GLY A 198 18.19 -13.46 14.15
N ASP A 199 18.38 -13.84 15.41
CA ASP A 199 17.83 -15.08 15.99
C ASP A 199 16.32 -15.02 16.37
N LYS A 200 15.63 -13.93 16.07
CA LYS A 200 14.21 -13.74 16.40
C LYS A 200 13.31 -14.39 15.36
N MET A 201 13.26 -15.69 15.34
CA MET A 201 12.50 -16.44 14.33
C MET A 201 10.99 -16.41 14.58
N LEU A 202 10.25 -16.15 13.51
CA LEU A 202 8.82 -16.37 13.46
C LEU A 202 8.56 -17.87 13.29
N GLN A 203 8.07 -18.55 14.33
CA GLN A 203 7.73 -19.96 14.24
C GLN A 203 6.35 -20.12 13.63
N VAL A 204 6.29 -20.60 12.39
CA VAL A 204 5.06 -20.82 11.64
C VAL A 204 4.83 -22.30 11.38
N ALA A 205 3.65 -22.78 11.74
CA ALA A 205 3.16 -24.09 11.32
C ALA A 205 2.48 -23.95 9.96
N TYR A 206 3.17 -24.33 8.90
CA TYR A 206 2.71 -24.11 7.51
C TYR A 206 1.52 -25.00 7.12
N ASP A 207 1.34 -26.14 7.79
CA ASP A 207 0.27 -27.09 7.50
C ASP A 207 -0.92 -26.96 8.47
N ALA A 208 -0.86 -26.00 9.40
CA ALA A 208 -1.92 -25.77 10.36
C ALA A 208 -2.88 -24.68 9.86
N THR A 209 -4.18 -24.98 9.93
CA THR A 209 -5.23 -24.00 9.61
C THR A 209 -5.19 -22.86 10.64
N PRO A 210 -5.03 -21.62 10.23
CA PRO A 210 -5.10 -20.49 11.14
C PRO A 210 -6.53 -20.24 11.61
N ARG A 211 -6.67 -19.50 12.69
CA ARG A 211 -7.99 -19.15 13.25
C ARG A 211 -8.78 -18.21 12.34
N PHE A 212 -8.07 -17.27 11.69
CA PHE A 212 -8.68 -16.31 10.76
C PHE A 212 -8.13 -16.54 9.37
N GLU A 213 -9.02 -16.72 8.42
CA GLU A 213 -8.67 -16.81 7.01
C GLU A 213 -8.94 -15.46 6.37
N PRO A 214 -7.92 -14.80 5.81
CA PRO A 214 -8.14 -13.61 5.01
C PRO A 214 -9.00 -13.99 3.79
N PRO A 215 -9.95 -13.14 3.42
CA PRO A 215 -10.82 -13.42 2.27
C PRO A 215 -10.02 -13.44 0.96
N GLY A 216 -10.49 -14.25 0.03
CA GLY A 216 -10.18 -14.22 -1.39
C GLY A 216 -8.71 -14.39 -1.76
N ARG A 217 -8.06 -13.30 -2.15
CA ARG A 217 -6.78 -13.29 -2.88
C ARG A 217 -5.52 -13.34 -2.04
N HIS A 218 -5.64 -13.41 -0.74
CA HIS A 218 -4.49 -13.44 0.16
C HIS A 218 -3.85 -14.82 0.18
N LEU A 219 -2.52 -14.83 0.23
CA LEU A 219 -1.78 -16.06 0.40
C LEU A 219 -1.60 -16.36 1.89
N ILE A 220 -2.28 -17.40 2.38
CA ILE A 220 -2.08 -17.89 3.74
C ILE A 220 -0.72 -18.61 3.79
N VAL A 221 0.17 -18.12 4.67
CA VAL A 221 1.47 -18.73 4.91
C VAL A 221 1.35 -19.87 5.93
N GLY A 222 0.53 -19.68 6.96
CA GLY A 222 0.31 -20.67 8.00
C GLY A 222 -0.13 -20.05 9.33
N ARG A 223 0.00 -20.85 10.39
CA ARG A 223 -0.37 -20.47 11.75
C ARG A 223 0.87 -20.17 12.59
N LEU A 224 0.88 -19.03 13.28
CA LEU A 224 1.95 -18.67 14.22
C LEU A 224 1.89 -19.55 15.47
N ILE A 225 2.99 -20.26 15.76
CA ILE A 225 3.10 -21.10 16.96
C ILE A 225 3.21 -20.20 18.19
N GLY A 226 2.35 -20.44 19.19
CA GLY A 226 2.26 -19.58 20.35
C GLY A 226 1.63 -18.20 20.09
N GLY A 227 1.15 -17.96 18.87
CA GLY A 227 0.33 -16.81 18.54
C GLY A 227 -1.09 -16.95 19.07
N GLY A 228 -1.69 -15.82 19.40
CA GLY A 228 -3.08 -15.80 19.86
C GLY A 228 -3.59 -14.37 19.92
N ILE A 229 -4.91 -14.23 19.84
CA ILE A 229 -5.53 -12.93 20.01
C ILE A 229 -5.58 -12.63 21.50
N VAL A 230 -4.88 -11.58 21.89
CA VAL A 230 -5.04 -11.01 23.23
C VAL A 230 -6.33 -10.18 23.21
N PRO A 231 -7.34 -10.51 24.02
CA PRO A 231 -8.53 -9.68 24.15
C PRO A 231 -8.13 -8.25 24.52
N ARG A 232 -8.50 -7.29 23.69
CA ARG A 232 -8.19 -5.89 23.91
C ARG A 232 -9.38 -5.19 24.55
N LYS A 233 -9.12 -4.38 25.57
CA LYS A 233 -10.09 -3.42 26.09
C LYS A 233 -9.90 -2.11 25.36
N THR A 234 -11.00 -1.40 25.14
CA THR A 234 -10.92 -0.02 24.68
C THR A 234 -10.33 0.88 25.76
N ASP A 235 -9.50 1.82 25.34
CA ASP A 235 -9.01 2.89 26.19
C ASP A 235 -9.92 4.13 26.12
N ILE A 236 -11.03 4.04 25.38
CA ILE A 236 -12.03 5.11 25.27
C ILE A 236 -13.11 4.88 26.31
N LYS A 237 -13.43 5.91 27.05
CA LYS A 237 -14.53 5.92 28.04
C LYS A 237 -15.33 7.19 27.96
N THR A 238 -16.51 7.18 28.56
CA THR A 238 -17.35 8.39 28.66
C THR A 238 -16.62 9.48 29.43
N SER A 239 -16.79 10.72 28.98
CA SER A 239 -16.27 11.89 29.69
C SER A 239 -17.14 12.20 30.93
N PRO A 240 -16.65 13.00 31.89
CA PRO A 240 -17.46 13.49 33.01
C PRO A 240 -18.71 14.26 32.59
N ILE A 241 -18.71 14.89 31.41
CA ILE A 241 -19.84 15.66 30.85
C ILE A 241 -20.56 14.93 29.72
N PHE A 242 -20.45 13.61 29.65
CA PHE A 242 -21.12 12.77 28.65
C PHE A 242 -22.63 13.04 28.60
N GLY A 243 -23.14 13.31 27.37
CA GLY A 243 -24.56 13.61 27.13
C GLY A 243 -25.08 14.92 27.69
N LYS A 244 -24.22 15.78 28.30
CA LYS A 244 -24.62 17.07 28.87
C LYS A 244 -24.51 18.23 27.88
N VAL A 245 -23.61 18.14 26.93
CA VAL A 245 -23.40 19.18 25.90
C VAL A 245 -24.12 18.82 24.60
N SER A 246 -24.05 17.56 24.22
CA SER A 246 -24.70 17.01 23.01
C SER A 246 -24.96 15.52 23.16
N ASP A 247 -25.94 15.00 22.42
CA ASP A 247 -26.17 13.57 22.30
C ASP A 247 -25.01 12.90 21.57
N HIS A 248 -24.62 11.70 22.01
CA HIS A 248 -23.56 10.96 21.33
C HIS A 248 -24.10 10.25 20.07
N GLN A 249 -23.31 10.25 19.03
CA GLN A 249 -23.57 9.59 17.75
C GLN A 249 -22.51 8.54 17.39
N THR A 250 -21.48 8.46 18.21
CA THR A 250 -20.38 7.49 18.04
C THR A 250 -20.15 6.71 19.32
N GLU A 251 -19.60 5.51 19.18
CA GLU A 251 -19.17 4.67 20.29
C GLU A 251 -17.78 4.08 20.02
N PRO A 252 -17.08 3.58 21.07
CA PRO A 252 -15.83 2.85 20.89
C PRO A 252 -16.03 1.62 20.00
N ALA A 253 -15.09 1.38 19.08
CA ALA A 253 -15.09 0.24 18.19
C ALA A 253 -15.16 -1.09 18.94
N ILE A 254 -15.79 -2.08 18.35
CA ILE A 254 -15.85 -3.45 18.88
C ILE A 254 -14.46 -4.08 18.75
N LEU A 255 -13.87 -4.48 19.88
CA LEU A 255 -12.55 -5.13 19.94
C LEU A 255 -12.64 -6.61 20.36
N ARG A 256 -13.85 -7.15 20.54
CA ARG A 256 -14.11 -8.53 20.96
C ARG A 256 -15.29 -9.11 20.22
N GLN A 257 -15.25 -10.39 19.87
CA GLN A 257 -16.32 -11.08 19.17
C GLN A 257 -17.66 -11.03 19.91
N PHE A 258 -17.63 -11.25 21.22
CA PHE A 258 -18.82 -11.34 22.07
C PHE A 258 -19.19 -10.00 22.73
N ASP A 259 -18.91 -8.88 22.08
CA ASP A 259 -19.43 -7.59 22.50
C ASP A 259 -20.95 -7.55 22.28
N PRO A 260 -21.76 -7.15 23.28
CA PRO A 260 -23.23 -7.14 23.16
C PRO A 260 -23.76 -6.27 22.01
N ARG A 261 -22.99 -5.30 21.54
CA ARG A 261 -23.34 -4.40 20.43
C ARG A 261 -23.06 -5.04 19.06
N ASN A 262 -22.39 -6.20 19.01
CA ASN A 262 -22.05 -6.90 17.78
C ASN A 262 -23.24 -7.77 17.32
N GLU A 263 -24.06 -7.26 16.43
CA GLU A 263 -25.24 -8.00 15.91
C GLU A 263 -24.84 -9.11 14.92
N THR A 264 -23.62 -9.04 14.35
CA THR A 264 -23.18 -10.01 13.34
C THR A 264 -22.64 -11.32 13.91
N GLY A 265 -22.23 -11.32 15.17
CA GLY A 265 -21.54 -12.45 15.80
C GLY A 265 -20.15 -12.76 15.23
N ARG A 266 -19.70 -12.05 14.20
CA ARG A 266 -18.37 -12.22 13.56
C ARG A 266 -17.29 -11.60 14.42
N HIS A 267 -16.09 -12.13 14.31
CA HIS A 267 -14.92 -11.51 14.94
C HIS A 267 -14.53 -10.21 14.21
N PRO A 268 -14.25 -9.09 14.90
CA PRO A 268 -13.94 -7.81 14.25
C PRO A 268 -12.69 -7.88 13.35
N ILE A 269 -11.73 -8.76 13.63
CA ILE A 269 -10.57 -9.01 12.77
C ILE A 269 -11.02 -9.54 11.41
N GLU A 270 -11.93 -10.51 11.34
CA GLU A 270 -12.43 -11.07 10.07
C GLU A 270 -13.08 -9.99 9.21
N VAL A 271 -13.89 -9.15 9.84
CA VAL A 271 -14.54 -8.03 9.14
C VAL A 271 -13.51 -7.03 8.65
N GLY A 272 -12.49 -6.73 9.46
CA GLY A 272 -11.43 -5.78 9.13
C GLY A 272 -10.48 -6.25 8.01
N MET A 273 -10.25 -7.57 7.89
CA MET A 273 -9.40 -8.16 6.84
C MET A 273 -9.98 -8.00 5.43
N ASN A 274 -11.31 -7.84 5.30
CA ASN A 274 -11.97 -7.66 4.01
C ASN A 274 -11.52 -6.40 3.26
N LYS A 275 -10.81 -5.48 3.90
CA LYS A 275 -10.35 -4.25 3.23
C LYS A 275 -9.36 -4.51 2.09
N PHE A 276 -8.59 -5.59 2.15
CA PHE A 276 -7.58 -5.94 1.15
C PHE A 276 -8.08 -6.90 0.05
N ASP A 277 -9.35 -7.29 0.09
CA ASP A 277 -9.98 -8.13 -0.93
C ASP A 277 -10.56 -7.24 -2.05
N GLN A 278 -9.67 -6.59 -2.80
CA GLN A 278 -10.02 -5.67 -3.88
C GLN A 278 -9.33 -6.09 -5.17
N GLU A 279 -9.97 -5.78 -6.29
CA GLU A 279 -9.37 -5.82 -7.63
C GLU A 279 -9.21 -4.38 -8.12
N ALA A 280 -7.99 -3.92 -8.24
CA ALA A 280 -7.70 -2.64 -8.86
C ALA A 280 -6.51 -2.77 -9.79
N GLY A 281 -6.49 -2.01 -10.87
CA GLY A 281 -5.42 -2.02 -11.86
C GLY A 281 -5.89 -1.78 -13.28
N GLY A 282 -5.09 -2.23 -14.25
CA GLY A 282 -5.40 -2.06 -15.67
C GLY A 282 -5.21 -0.62 -16.16
N TRP A 283 -4.36 0.15 -15.50
CA TRP A 283 -4.08 1.55 -15.81
C TRP A 283 -3.44 1.68 -17.20
N ASN A 284 -3.95 2.60 -18.03
CA ASN A 284 -3.36 2.88 -19.32
C ASN A 284 -1.87 3.24 -19.17
N PRO A 285 -0.93 2.44 -19.74
CA PRO A 285 0.50 2.63 -19.50
C PRO A 285 1.06 3.92 -20.08
N VAL A 286 0.42 4.46 -21.13
CA VAL A 286 0.84 5.74 -21.74
C VAL A 286 0.46 6.89 -20.80
N TYR A 287 -0.79 6.94 -20.37
CA TYR A 287 -1.30 7.99 -19.48
C TYR A 287 -0.63 7.95 -18.11
N LYS A 288 -0.41 6.74 -17.58
CA LYS A 288 0.36 6.55 -16.35
C LYS A 288 1.78 7.11 -16.45
N ARG A 289 2.48 6.85 -17.57
CA ARG A 289 3.82 7.41 -17.83
C ARG A 289 3.78 8.92 -17.93
N MET A 290 2.79 9.48 -18.62
CA MET A 290 2.61 10.94 -18.71
C MET A 290 2.42 11.56 -17.32
N ALA A 291 1.61 10.94 -16.46
CA ALA A 291 1.41 11.40 -15.09
C ALA A 291 2.70 11.34 -14.25
N VAL A 292 3.45 10.24 -14.34
CA VAL A 292 4.75 10.07 -13.67
C VAL A 292 5.74 11.17 -14.08
N GLU A 293 5.92 11.41 -15.37
CA GLU A 293 6.81 12.46 -15.86
C GLU A 293 6.35 13.84 -15.38
N HIS A 294 5.06 14.12 -15.42
CA HIS A 294 4.49 15.39 -14.97
C HIS A 294 4.83 15.69 -13.50
N TYR A 295 4.47 14.79 -12.59
CA TYR A 295 4.74 15.02 -11.15
C TYR A 295 6.23 15.02 -10.83
N LYS A 296 7.03 14.21 -11.51
CA LYS A 296 8.48 14.24 -11.40
C LYS A 296 9.07 15.61 -11.80
N GLU A 297 8.62 16.15 -12.93
CA GLU A 297 9.07 17.46 -13.42
C GLU A 297 8.66 18.60 -12.48
N ILE A 298 7.43 18.60 -11.97
CA ILE A 298 6.98 19.60 -10.99
C ILE A 298 7.87 19.55 -9.75
N MET A 299 8.11 18.35 -9.19
CA MET A 299 8.97 18.20 -8.02
C MET A 299 10.41 18.65 -8.27
N ILE A 300 10.99 18.34 -9.45
CA ILE A 300 12.33 18.79 -9.83
C ILE A 300 12.38 20.29 -9.94
N ASN A 301 11.42 20.91 -10.62
CA ASN A 301 11.35 22.35 -10.80
C ASN A 301 11.17 23.07 -9.46
N TYR A 302 10.30 22.57 -8.61
CA TYR A 302 10.12 23.09 -7.25
C TYR A 302 11.40 22.99 -6.43
N ALA A 303 12.07 21.84 -6.48
CA ALA A 303 13.32 21.62 -5.73
C ALA A 303 14.46 22.54 -6.19
N ARG A 304 14.52 22.87 -7.49
CA ARG A 304 15.53 23.79 -8.02
C ARG A 304 15.30 25.24 -7.62
N ASN A 305 14.05 25.68 -7.53
CA ASN A 305 13.72 27.10 -7.46
C ASN A 305 13.29 27.57 -6.08
N GLU A 306 12.72 26.69 -5.26
CA GLU A 306 12.01 27.09 -4.04
C GLU A 306 12.32 26.22 -2.83
N TYR A 307 12.72 24.96 -3.03
CA TYR A 307 12.93 24.01 -1.93
C TYR A 307 14.32 24.17 -1.34
N GLY A 308 14.39 24.52 -0.06
CA GLY A 308 15.68 24.64 0.65
C GLY A 308 16.09 23.36 1.43
N GLY A 309 15.30 22.29 1.30
CA GLY A 309 15.53 21.04 2.03
C GLY A 309 16.50 20.08 1.32
N PRO A 310 16.71 18.86 1.87
CA PRO A 310 17.67 17.89 1.35
C PRO A 310 17.20 17.32 0.01
N THR A 311 18.13 17.22 -0.95
CA THR A 311 17.92 16.59 -2.27
C THR A 311 18.74 15.31 -2.43
N ARG A 312 19.19 14.71 -1.35
CA ARG A 312 19.97 13.48 -1.25
C ARG A 312 19.32 12.49 -0.30
N MET A 313 19.82 11.27 -0.27
CA MET A 313 19.44 10.33 0.79
C MET A 313 19.83 10.89 2.17
N LEU A 314 19.02 10.60 3.18
CA LEU A 314 19.27 11.04 4.55
C LEU A 314 20.29 10.13 5.23
N THR A 315 21.06 10.70 6.13
CA THR A 315 21.86 9.92 7.09
C THR A 315 20.96 9.25 8.13
N LEU A 316 21.48 8.27 8.85
CA LEU A 316 20.75 7.64 9.95
C LEU A 316 20.41 8.64 11.07
N ASP A 317 21.32 9.55 11.39
CA ASP A 317 21.08 10.62 12.37
C ASP A 317 19.92 11.52 11.94
N GLU A 318 19.90 11.96 10.69
CA GLU A 318 18.82 12.78 10.12
C GLU A 318 17.48 12.01 10.06
N ALA A 319 17.51 10.71 9.79
CA ALA A 319 16.32 9.87 9.82
C ALA A 319 15.74 9.72 11.23
N ILE A 320 16.58 9.69 12.28
CA ILE A 320 16.16 9.58 13.67
C ILE A 320 15.74 10.93 14.23
N ASN A 321 16.63 11.93 14.14
CA ASN A 321 16.49 13.21 14.85
C ASN A 321 15.83 14.30 14.00
N GLY A 322 15.60 14.03 12.72
CA GLY A 322 15.01 14.98 11.79
C GLY A 322 15.99 16.03 11.26
N ILE A 323 15.46 16.90 10.43
CA ILE A 323 16.12 18.12 9.95
C ILE A 323 15.15 19.28 10.21
N PRO A 324 15.49 20.26 11.02
CA PRO A 324 14.60 21.36 11.37
C PRO A 324 13.95 22.01 10.13
N GLY A 325 12.66 22.17 10.15
CA GLY A 325 11.86 22.74 9.05
C GLY A 325 11.57 21.81 7.86
N TRP A 326 12.23 20.62 7.79
CA TRP A 326 12.08 19.73 6.62
C TRP A 326 11.72 18.29 6.95
N ILE A 327 12.37 17.72 7.93
CA ILE A 327 12.21 16.29 8.27
C ILE A 327 11.85 16.18 9.75
N GLU A 328 10.66 15.67 10.04
CA GLU A 328 10.25 15.40 11.41
C GLU A 328 11.08 14.28 12.05
N PRO A 329 11.45 14.38 13.34
CA PRO A 329 12.11 13.30 14.06
C PRO A 329 11.20 12.07 14.18
N VAL A 330 11.78 10.93 14.55
CA VAL A 330 11.00 9.71 14.82
C VAL A 330 10.18 9.91 16.09
N ASN A 331 8.88 9.62 16.03
CA ASN A 331 8.04 9.61 17.21
C ASN A 331 8.40 8.40 18.11
N MET A 332 9.06 8.65 19.23
CA MET A 332 9.55 7.63 20.16
C MET A 332 8.42 6.92 20.93
N TYR A 333 7.24 7.49 21.00
CA TYR A 333 6.12 7.00 21.82
C TYR A 333 5.20 6.03 21.09
N THR A 334 5.41 5.80 19.78
CA THR A 334 4.66 4.83 19.00
C THR A 334 5.28 3.42 19.04
N SER A 335 4.53 2.40 18.65
CA SER A 335 4.98 1.00 18.64
C SER A 335 6.30 0.81 17.88
N PRO A 336 7.24 0.00 18.37
CA PRO A 336 8.45 -0.35 17.62
C PRO A 336 8.21 -1.36 16.50
N GLY A 337 7.02 -1.98 16.43
CA GLY A 337 6.69 -3.05 15.51
C GLY A 337 7.33 -4.41 15.85
N TYR A 338 6.88 -5.45 15.15
CA TYR A 338 7.44 -6.79 15.28
C TYR A 338 8.84 -6.85 14.63
N PRO A 339 9.84 -7.53 15.24
CA PRO A 339 9.76 -8.34 16.45
C PRO A 339 10.01 -7.56 17.76
N TYR A 340 10.40 -6.30 17.73
CA TYR A 340 10.79 -5.52 18.90
C TYR A 340 9.69 -5.40 19.96
N THR A 341 8.42 -5.55 19.58
CA THR A 341 7.32 -5.64 20.55
C THR A 341 7.42 -6.87 21.45
N LYS A 342 8.09 -7.94 21.01
CA LYS A 342 8.28 -9.17 21.79
C LYS A 342 9.41 -9.05 22.82
N THR A 343 10.42 -8.23 22.54
CA THR A 343 11.59 -7.99 23.41
C THR A 343 11.45 -6.74 24.25
N LYS A 344 10.37 -5.97 24.06
CA LYS A 344 10.13 -4.72 24.76
C LYS A 344 10.03 -4.94 26.28
N PRO A 345 10.82 -4.24 27.10
CA PRO A 345 10.69 -4.27 28.55
C PRO A 345 9.30 -3.78 29.00
N LYS A 346 8.72 -4.42 30.04
CA LYS A 346 7.37 -4.11 30.54
C LYS A 346 7.15 -2.63 30.87
N ASN A 347 8.18 -1.95 31.38
CA ASN A 347 8.12 -0.55 31.79
C ASN A 347 8.57 0.44 30.71
N SER A 348 8.89 -0.02 29.51
CA SER A 348 9.28 0.85 28.40
C SER A 348 8.07 1.41 27.67
N VAL A 349 8.13 2.69 27.30
CA VAL A 349 7.11 3.38 26.52
C VAL A 349 7.54 3.40 25.04
N GLY A 350 6.59 3.12 24.15
CA GLY A 350 6.84 3.18 22.71
C GLY A 350 8.05 2.37 22.29
N LYS A 351 9.00 3.02 21.61
CA LYS A 351 10.25 2.43 21.10
C LYS A 351 11.52 2.93 21.80
N LEU A 352 11.38 3.66 22.93
CA LEU A 352 12.51 4.26 23.66
C LEU A 352 13.60 3.25 24.06
N HIS A 353 13.25 1.98 24.33
CA HIS A 353 14.22 0.93 24.68
C HIS A 353 15.22 0.60 23.55
N LEU A 354 14.95 1.02 22.32
CA LEU A 354 15.81 0.84 21.16
C LEU A 354 16.72 2.05 20.87
N PHE A 355 16.64 3.08 21.70
CA PHE A 355 17.40 4.32 21.52
C PHE A 355 18.09 4.72 22.82
N LYS A 356 19.25 5.37 22.67
CA LYS A 356 20.00 6.00 23.75
C LYS A 356 19.89 7.51 23.60
N GLU A 357 19.62 8.21 24.68
CA GLU A 357 19.68 9.67 24.72
C GLU A 357 21.15 10.11 24.76
N ILE A 358 21.56 10.99 23.83
CA ILE A 358 22.95 11.46 23.71
C ILE A 358 23.11 12.97 23.87
N GLY A 359 22.03 13.67 24.20
CA GLY A 359 22.05 15.11 24.43
C GLY A 359 20.81 15.82 23.92
N LYS A 360 20.98 17.07 23.52
CA LYS A 360 19.92 17.91 22.94
C LYS A 360 20.30 18.40 21.55
N ASN A 361 19.30 18.54 20.70
CA ASN A 361 19.38 19.22 19.42
C ASN A 361 19.43 20.75 19.63
N GLU A 362 19.76 21.50 18.60
CA GLU A 362 19.80 22.98 18.61
C GLU A 362 18.46 23.61 19.05
N ASN A 363 17.35 22.95 18.72
CA ASN A 363 15.99 23.38 19.10
C ASN A 363 15.57 22.95 20.52
N GLY A 364 16.49 22.36 21.30
CA GLY A 364 16.25 21.89 22.68
C GLY A 364 15.58 20.53 22.79
N SER A 365 15.15 19.90 21.67
CA SER A 365 14.59 18.54 21.68
C SER A 365 15.66 17.50 22.05
N THR A 366 15.24 16.37 22.60
CA THR A 366 16.17 15.29 22.95
C THR A 366 16.76 14.66 21.68
N LYS A 367 18.07 14.51 21.65
CA LYS A 367 18.82 13.83 20.58
C LYS A 367 19.03 12.36 20.93
N TYR A 368 18.79 11.48 19.96
CA TYR A 368 18.84 10.03 20.13
C TYR A 368 19.82 9.38 19.16
N GLU A 369 20.43 8.28 19.61
CA GLU A 369 21.13 7.31 18.74
C GLU A 369 20.51 5.91 18.92
N PRO A 370 20.58 5.02 17.93
CA PRO A 370 20.08 3.66 18.06
C PRO A 370 20.98 2.84 18.99
N THR A 371 20.38 1.90 19.72
CA THR A 371 21.14 0.84 20.42
C THR A 371 21.91 -0.01 19.40
N ASP A 372 22.89 -0.79 19.91
CA ASP A 372 23.68 -1.67 19.05
C ASP A 372 22.81 -2.72 18.34
N GLU A 373 21.76 -3.24 19.02
CA GLU A 373 20.78 -4.13 18.42
C GLU A 373 20.13 -3.50 17.18
N LEU A 374 19.53 -2.31 17.34
CA LEU A 374 18.86 -1.63 16.25
C LEU A 374 19.83 -1.19 15.15
N ARG A 375 21.03 -0.76 15.51
CA ARG A 375 22.07 -0.38 14.54
C ARG A 375 22.51 -1.56 13.68
N ASN A 376 22.71 -2.74 14.28
CA ASN A 376 23.07 -3.96 13.56
C ASN A 376 21.96 -4.39 12.58
N ASP A 377 20.70 -4.30 13.02
CA ASP A 377 19.56 -4.62 12.16
C ASP A 377 19.46 -3.67 10.96
N ILE A 378 19.63 -2.35 11.19
CA ILE A 378 19.67 -1.35 10.11
C ILE A 378 20.81 -1.63 9.13
N THR A 379 22.02 -1.93 9.65
CA THR A 379 23.19 -2.25 8.83
C THR A 379 22.93 -3.50 7.99
N TYR A 380 22.37 -4.54 8.59
CA TYR A 380 21.99 -5.77 7.87
C TYR A 380 21.02 -5.48 6.73
N LEU A 381 20.00 -4.65 6.95
CA LEU A 381 19.05 -4.26 5.91
C LEU A 381 19.75 -3.52 4.77
N ILE A 382 20.57 -2.53 5.08
CA ILE A 382 21.31 -1.72 4.09
C ILE A 382 22.27 -2.59 3.27
N ASP A 383 23.00 -3.51 3.91
CA ASP A 383 23.93 -4.42 3.22
C ASP A 383 23.21 -5.37 2.25
N ASN A 384 22.01 -5.81 2.58
CA ASN A 384 21.20 -6.60 1.67
C ASN A 384 20.61 -5.74 0.54
N ILE A 385 20.13 -4.54 0.83
CA ILE A 385 19.64 -3.59 -0.16
C ILE A 385 20.71 -3.25 -1.19
N LYS A 386 21.95 -2.98 -0.76
CA LYS A 386 23.11 -2.74 -1.65
C LYS A 386 23.45 -3.95 -2.55
N LYS A 387 23.08 -5.13 -2.14
CA LYS A 387 23.20 -6.36 -2.95
C LYS A 387 21.93 -6.65 -3.75
N TYR A 388 20.99 -5.73 -3.81
CA TYR A 388 19.65 -5.84 -4.45
C TYR A 388 18.82 -7.00 -3.92
N LYS A 389 19.07 -7.43 -2.68
CA LYS A 389 18.30 -8.49 -2.05
C LYS A 389 17.06 -7.93 -1.37
N VAL A 390 15.93 -8.46 -1.76
CA VAL A 390 14.66 -8.16 -1.08
C VAL A 390 14.64 -8.91 0.24
N VAL A 391 14.56 -8.16 1.33
CA VAL A 391 14.48 -8.72 2.68
C VAL A 391 13.02 -8.70 3.15
N ARG A 392 12.62 -9.75 3.85
CA ARG A 392 11.25 -9.87 4.36
C ARG A 392 10.89 -8.76 5.32
N ASN A 393 9.67 -8.30 5.20
CA ASN A 393 9.07 -7.33 6.10
C ASN A 393 7.92 -7.98 6.86
N TYR A 394 7.84 -7.71 8.15
CA TYR A 394 6.75 -8.15 9.00
C TYR A 394 5.90 -6.98 9.44
N PHE A 395 4.59 -7.13 9.25
CA PHE A 395 3.58 -6.23 9.80
C PHE A 395 2.74 -6.98 10.82
N THR A 396 2.39 -6.32 11.89
CA THR A 396 1.31 -6.79 12.77
C THR A 396 0.06 -6.00 12.48
N ASP A 397 -1.04 -6.71 12.25
CA ASP A 397 -2.34 -6.10 12.01
C ASP A 397 -3.13 -6.08 13.30
N GLU A 398 -3.51 -4.91 13.73
CA GLU A 398 -4.20 -4.68 14.99
C GLU A 398 -5.52 -3.96 14.76
N MET A 399 -6.49 -4.25 15.62
CA MET A 399 -7.75 -3.52 15.66
C MET A 399 -7.53 -2.10 16.15
N LYS A 400 -8.06 -1.13 15.42
CA LYS A 400 -7.96 0.29 15.76
C LYS A 400 -8.96 0.63 16.85
N ASP A 401 -8.46 1.01 18.01
CA ASP A 401 -9.26 1.55 19.10
C ASP A 401 -9.63 3.00 18.81
N GLU A 402 -10.81 3.20 18.23
CA GLU A 402 -11.32 4.49 17.78
C GLU A 402 -12.85 4.55 17.96
N ARG A 403 -13.39 5.75 17.94
CA ARG A 403 -14.84 5.94 17.90
C ARG A 403 -15.38 5.66 16.49
N ARG A 404 -16.52 5.00 16.40
CA ARG A 404 -17.21 4.70 15.15
C ARG A 404 -18.66 5.14 15.25
N PRO A 405 -19.29 5.57 14.15
CA PRO A 405 -20.71 5.76 14.09
C PRO A 405 -21.50 4.52 14.57
N ILE A 406 -22.58 4.72 15.28
CA ILE A 406 -23.33 3.64 15.93
C ILE A 406 -23.77 2.58 14.93
N GLU A 407 -24.21 2.97 13.72
CA GLU A 407 -24.60 2.03 12.66
C GLU A 407 -23.44 1.14 12.17
N LYS A 408 -22.19 1.60 12.32
CA LYS A 408 -20.99 0.81 12.00
C LYS A 408 -20.54 -0.10 13.14
N ILE A 409 -20.97 0.20 14.36
CA ILE A 409 -20.78 -0.66 15.52
C ILE A 409 -21.63 -1.93 15.38
N ALA A 410 -22.92 -1.79 15.09
CA ALA A 410 -23.85 -2.92 14.95
C ALA A 410 -23.34 -3.99 13.95
N ILE A 411 -22.79 -3.55 12.82
CA ILE A 411 -22.22 -4.45 11.79
C ILE A 411 -20.74 -4.82 12.03
N CYS A 412 -20.22 -4.55 13.23
CA CYS A 412 -18.85 -4.90 13.65
C CYS A 412 -17.75 -4.37 12.73
N LYS A 413 -17.94 -3.18 12.11
CA LYS A 413 -17.01 -2.60 11.12
C LYS A 413 -15.81 -1.90 11.81
N THR A 414 -15.01 -2.67 12.54
CA THR A 414 -13.75 -2.23 13.15
C THR A 414 -12.65 -2.18 12.09
N ARG A 415 -11.90 -1.08 12.06
CA ARG A 415 -10.75 -0.95 11.14
C ARG A 415 -9.54 -1.68 11.70
N LEU A 416 -8.73 -2.25 10.81
CA LEU A 416 -7.38 -2.74 11.12
C LEU A 416 -6.35 -1.71 10.66
N PHE A 417 -5.29 -1.58 11.44
CA PHE A 417 -4.09 -0.87 11.04
C PHE A 417 -2.88 -1.80 11.10
N ASN A 418 -1.86 -1.50 10.31
CA ASN A 418 -0.68 -2.33 10.19
C ASN A 418 0.48 -1.63 10.93
N THR A 419 1.19 -2.33 11.78
CA THR A 419 2.37 -1.81 12.47
C THR A 419 3.64 -2.37 11.84
N HIS A 420 4.51 -1.50 11.36
CA HIS A 420 5.79 -1.84 10.77
C HIS A 420 6.94 -1.64 11.74
N ASN A 421 8.00 -2.44 11.64
CA ASN A 421 9.13 -2.31 12.55
C ASN A 421 9.98 -1.05 12.30
N VAL A 422 10.61 -0.56 13.36
CA VAL A 422 11.33 0.70 13.34
C VAL A 422 12.60 0.67 12.49
N ALA A 423 13.30 -0.47 12.35
CA ALA A 423 14.49 -0.58 11.52
C ALA A 423 14.15 -0.30 10.04
N TRP A 424 13.09 -0.94 9.53
CA TRP A 424 12.59 -0.68 8.19
C TRP A 424 12.06 0.74 7.99
N GLN A 425 11.36 1.29 9.00
CA GLN A 425 10.89 2.67 8.92
C GLN A 425 12.05 3.65 8.77
N LEU A 426 13.14 3.45 9.53
CA LEU A 426 14.35 4.26 9.44
C LEU A 426 15.04 4.10 8.08
N VAL A 427 15.23 2.86 7.61
CA VAL A 427 15.84 2.60 6.29
C VAL A 427 15.02 3.25 5.18
N ASN A 428 13.69 3.06 5.16
CA ASN A 428 12.84 3.72 4.17
C ASN A 428 12.93 5.25 4.24
N LYS A 429 13.02 5.81 5.45
CA LYS A 429 13.18 7.24 5.64
C LYS A 429 14.54 7.75 5.15
N MET A 430 15.62 6.96 5.34
CA MET A 430 16.95 7.28 4.79
C MET A 430 16.93 7.37 3.25
N TYR A 431 16.31 6.41 2.59
CA TYR A 431 16.31 6.33 1.12
C TYR A 431 15.31 7.29 0.46
N HIS A 432 14.13 7.46 1.05
CA HIS A 432 13.00 8.15 0.41
C HIS A 432 12.54 9.42 1.13
N GLY A 433 13.08 9.71 2.32
CA GLY A 433 12.62 10.81 3.17
C GLY A 433 12.76 12.19 2.52
N ALA A 434 13.83 12.42 1.78
CA ALA A 434 14.04 13.69 1.08
C ALA A 434 12.98 13.92 -0.03
N ALA A 435 12.67 12.89 -0.82
CA ALA A 435 11.64 12.98 -1.85
C ALA A 435 10.24 13.22 -1.25
N ALA A 436 9.92 12.52 -0.15
CA ALA A 436 8.66 12.72 0.57
C ALA A 436 8.54 14.14 1.14
N ALA A 437 9.62 14.68 1.73
CA ALA A 437 9.64 16.04 2.25
C ALA A 437 9.48 17.09 1.14
N CYS A 438 10.16 16.93 0.01
CA CYS A 438 9.99 17.79 -1.15
C CYS A 438 8.54 17.78 -1.67
N TYR A 439 7.93 16.59 -1.77
CA TYR A 439 6.53 16.45 -2.19
C TYR A 439 5.58 17.17 -1.25
N MET A 440 5.74 16.98 0.08
CA MET A 440 4.91 17.67 1.07
C MET A 440 5.13 19.19 1.07
N ALA A 441 6.37 19.66 0.85
CA ALA A 441 6.66 21.09 0.75
C ALA A 441 6.09 21.71 -0.53
N ALA A 442 6.01 20.97 -1.63
CA ALA A 442 5.43 21.42 -2.89
C ALA A 442 3.88 21.56 -2.85
N ARG A 443 3.20 20.91 -1.87
CA ARG A 443 1.76 21.08 -1.55
C ARG A 443 0.86 21.21 -2.78
N LEU A 444 0.17 22.39 -2.92
CA LEU A 444 -0.78 22.67 -4.01
C LEU A 444 -0.19 22.54 -5.42
N LYS A 445 1.13 22.67 -5.58
CA LYS A 445 1.81 22.49 -6.89
C LYS A 445 1.82 21.05 -7.37
N VAL A 446 1.75 20.10 -6.43
CA VAL A 446 1.66 18.66 -6.69
C VAL A 446 0.27 18.11 -6.34
N ASP A 447 -0.75 18.96 -6.42
CA ASP A 447 -2.14 18.60 -6.15
C ASP A 447 -2.34 17.90 -4.80
N SER A 448 -1.70 18.43 -3.75
CA SER A 448 -1.70 17.84 -2.41
C SER A 448 -1.95 18.88 -1.33
N THR A 449 -2.64 18.48 -0.27
CA THR A 449 -2.78 19.27 0.97
C THR A 449 -1.96 18.69 2.13
N LEU A 450 -1.10 17.69 1.89
CA LEU A 450 -0.20 17.18 2.92
C LEU A 450 0.68 18.30 3.47
N GLY A 451 0.63 18.52 4.78
CA GLY A 451 1.39 19.58 5.45
C GLY A 451 0.79 20.98 5.36
N LEU A 452 -0.42 21.13 4.77
CA LEU A 452 -1.16 22.40 4.79
C LEU A 452 -1.80 22.61 6.17
N ASN A 453 -1.69 23.82 6.73
CA ASN A 453 -2.38 24.18 7.97
C ASN A 453 -3.87 24.44 7.71
N MET A 454 -4.70 23.43 7.96
CA MET A 454 -6.15 23.50 7.74
C MET A 454 -6.90 24.37 8.75
N HIS A 455 -6.24 24.84 9.81
CA HIS A 455 -6.82 25.74 10.82
C HIS A 455 -6.34 27.19 10.68
N GLY A 456 -5.48 27.45 9.70
CA GLY A 456 -4.91 28.76 9.45
C GLY A 456 -5.35 29.37 8.12
N PRO A 457 -4.76 30.50 7.79
CA PRO A 457 -5.08 31.25 6.56
C PRO A 457 -4.66 30.52 5.29
N GLU A 458 -3.89 29.43 5.36
CA GLU A 458 -3.55 28.61 4.19
C GLU A 458 -4.81 28.02 3.51
N VAL A 459 -5.93 27.91 4.22
CA VAL A 459 -7.22 27.53 3.63
C VAL A 459 -7.69 28.56 2.59
N THR A 460 -7.44 29.84 2.81
CA THR A 460 -7.71 30.89 1.82
C THR A 460 -6.93 30.65 0.53
N LEU A 461 -5.67 30.24 0.65
CA LEU A 461 -4.83 29.92 -0.51
C LEU A 461 -5.35 28.70 -1.26
N LEU A 462 -5.78 27.67 -0.53
CA LEU A 462 -6.40 26.48 -1.10
C LEU A 462 -7.66 26.86 -1.91
N VAL A 463 -8.59 27.61 -1.32
CA VAL A 463 -9.83 27.99 -2.01
C VAL A 463 -9.53 28.88 -3.23
N ARG A 464 -8.61 29.84 -3.12
CA ARG A 464 -8.17 30.67 -4.25
C ARG A 464 -7.58 29.81 -5.37
N HIS A 465 -6.73 28.83 -5.03
CA HIS A 465 -6.18 27.90 -5.99
C HIS A 465 -7.28 27.13 -6.73
N MET A 466 -8.25 26.59 -6.01
CA MET A 466 -9.37 25.86 -6.62
C MET A 466 -10.20 26.76 -7.56
N LYS A 467 -10.53 27.97 -7.12
CA LYS A 467 -11.37 28.91 -7.89
C LYS A 467 -10.69 29.54 -9.11
N THR A 468 -9.40 29.25 -9.37
CA THR A 468 -8.69 29.80 -10.55
C THR A 468 -9.26 29.34 -11.89
N VAL A 469 -9.95 28.21 -11.95
CA VAL A 469 -10.51 27.65 -13.20
C VAL A 469 -12.05 27.72 -13.26
N GLY A 470 -12.70 27.98 -12.16
CA GLY A 470 -14.16 28.04 -12.09
C GLY A 470 -14.70 27.88 -10.68
N ASN A 471 -15.97 27.54 -10.55
CA ASN A 471 -16.62 27.24 -9.28
C ASN A 471 -17.45 25.95 -9.34
N ASN A 472 -17.10 25.04 -10.24
CA ASN A 472 -17.75 23.73 -10.38
C ASN A 472 -16.94 22.71 -9.58
N ILE A 473 -17.32 22.50 -8.33
CA ILE A 473 -16.60 21.63 -7.39
C ILE A 473 -17.20 20.24 -7.39
N MET A 474 -16.35 19.22 -7.57
CA MET A 474 -16.68 17.81 -7.34
C MET A 474 -15.88 17.31 -6.14
N CYS A 475 -16.56 16.71 -5.18
CA CYS A 475 -15.94 16.03 -4.05
C CYS A 475 -16.37 14.58 -4.02
N ALA A 476 -15.40 13.69 -3.85
CA ALA A 476 -15.64 12.26 -3.73
C ALA A 476 -14.68 11.63 -2.72
N ASP A 477 -15.12 10.53 -2.17
CA ASP A 477 -14.31 9.64 -1.34
C ASP A 477 -14.11 8.31 -2.07
N VAL A 478 -12.94 7.72 -1.95
CA VAL A 478 -12.64 6.43 -2.56
C VAL A 478 -12.87 5.31 -1.55
N SER A 479 -13.81 4.41 -1.87
CA SER A 479 -14.08 3.26 -1.03
C SER A 479 -12.86 2.38 -0.86
N ARG A 480 -12.47 2.07 0.40
CA ARG A 480 -11.41 1.13 0.73
C ARG A 480 -10.06 1.46 0.05
N TRP A 481 -9.73 2.74 -0.07
CA TRP A 481 -8.55 3.23 -0.79
C TRP A 481 -7.27 2.43 -0.50
N ASP A 482 -6.91 2.25 0.77
CA ASP A 482 -5.73 1.46 1.16
C ASP A 482 -5.74 0.04 0.54
N GLY A 483 -6.91 -0.56 0.41
CA GLY A 483 -7.09 -1.89 -0.15
C GLY A 483 -6.94 -1.97 -1.67
N THR A 484 -7.11 -0.85 -2.38
CA THR A 484 -7.02 -0.79 -3.86
C THR A 484 -5.63 -0.45 -4.36
N PHE A 485 -4.65 -0.20 -3.47
CA PHE A 485 -3.32 0.27 -3.85
C PHE A 485 -2.50 -0.85 -4.51
N ASP A 486 -2.53 -0.91 -5.84
CA ASP A 486 -1.92 -1.95 -6.67
C ASP A 486 -0.43 -1.72 -6.97
N PHE A 487 0.22 -2.75 -7.51
CA PHE A 487 1.64 -2.70 -7.86
C PHE A 487 1.97 -1.68 -8.95
N GLU A 488 1.09 -1.49 -9.93
CA GLU A 488 1.32 -0.50 -10.98
C GLU A 488 1.42 0.90 -10.41
N THR A 489 0.57 1.21 -9.44
CA THR A 489 0.59 2.48 -8.72
C THR A 489 1.83 2.62 -7.85
N VAL A 490 2.23 1.56 -7.13
CA VAL A 490 3.49 1.55 -6.37
C VAL A 490 4.69 1.85 -7.26
N GLU A 491 4.80 1.16 -8.39
CA GLU A 491 5.90 1.38 -9.35
C GLU A 491 5.90 2.81 -9.91
N ALA A 492 4.72 3.32 -10.26
CA ALA A 492 4.58 4.69 -10.74
C ALA A 492 5.03 5.73 -9.68
N CYS A 493 4.66 5.55 -8.43
CA CYS A 493 5.13 6.41 -7.34
C CYS A 493 6.66 6.31 -7.15
N LEU A 494 7.21 5.10 -7.22
CA LEU A 494 8.66 4.89 -7.13
C LEU A 494 9.40 5.51 -8.31
N ASP A 495 8.83 5.49 -9.52
CA ASP A 495 9.40 6.15 -10.69
C ASP A 495 9.53 7.67 -10.48
N VAL A 496 8.53 8.31 -9.88
CA VAL A 496 8.61 9.73 -9.51
C VAL A 496 9.72 9.97 -8.50
N MET A 497 9.75 9.21 -7.40
CA MET A 497 10.69 9.41 -6.29
C MET A 497 12.13 9.12 -6.68
N VAL A 498 12.36 7.96 -7.31
CA VAL A 498 13.70 7.55 -7.77
C VAL A 498 14.19 8.46 -8.88
N GLY A 499 13.28 8.87 -9.79
CA GLY A 499 13.57 9.82 -10.85
C GLY A 499 14.00 11.18 -10.32
N TRP A 500 13.25 11.70 -9.32
CA TRP A 500 13.59 12.95 -8.65
C TRP A 500 14.95 12.86 -7.94
N LEU A 501 15.15 11.83 -7.12
CA LEU A 501 16.39 11.65 -6.36
C LEU A 501 17.62 11.50 -7.29
N SER A 502 17.48 10.73 -8.37
CA SER A 502 18.53 10.51 -9.36
C SER A 502 18.89 11.79 -10.14
N HIS A 503 17.91 12.70 -10.30
CA HIS A 503 18.16 13.98 -10.96
C HIS A 503 19.19 14.82 -10.21
N PHE A 504 19.10 14.85 -8.88
CA PHE A 504 20.03 15.60 -8.02
C PHE A 504 21.29 14.80 -7.65
N ASN A 505 21.27 13.47 -7.84
CA ASN A 505 22.37 12.57 -7.51
C ASN A 505 22.70 11.66 -8.70
N PRO A 506 23.46 12.14 -9.70
CA PRO A 506 23.70 11.40 -10.95
C PRO A 506 24.38 10.04 -10.79
N GLY A 507 25.12 9.84 -9.70
CA GLY A 507 25.77 8.56 -9.38
C GLY A 507 24.91 7.59 -8.57
N LEU A 508 23.64 7.92 -8.31
CA LEU A 508 22.77 7.12 -7.48
C LEU A 508 22.40 5.78 -8.14
N ASP A 509 22.55 4.69 -7.41
CA ASP A 509 22.07 3.39 -7.85
C ASP A 509 20.53 3.32 -7.68
N LYS A 510 19.83 3.40 -8.81
CA LYS A 510 18.36 3.38 -8.83
C LYS A 510 17.78 2.06 -8.34
N TRP A 511 18.50 0.96 -8.54
CA TRP A 511 18.04 -0.35 -8.08
C TRP A 511 18.18 -0.51 -6.57
N GLU A 512 19.25 0.03 -5.99
CA GLU A 512 19.41 0.09 -4.54
C GLU A 512 18.23 0.86 -3.91
N VAL A 513 17.91 2.04 -4.43
CA VAL A 513 16.79 2.86 -3.93
C VAL A 513 15.45 2.14 -4.07
N ARG A 514 15.20 1.47 -5.21
CA ARG A 514 13.97 0.67 -5.38
C ARG A 514 13.92 -0.52 -4.41
N THR A 515 15.05 -1.19 -4.21
CA THR A 515 15.11 -2.32 -3.28
C THR A 515 14.80 -1.90 -1.85
N ALA A 516 15.12 -0.67 -1.45
CA ALA A 516 14.75 -0.14 -0.16
C ALA A 516 13.21 -0.05 0.05
N ALA A 517 12.42 -0.02 -1.03
CA ALA A 517 10.97 -0.08 -0.97
C ALA A 517 10.40 -1.52 -0.92
N SER A 518 11.20 -2.50 -0.49
CA SER A 518 10.82 -3.93 -0.42
C SER A 518 9.56 -4.21 0.38
N VAL A 519 9.16 -3.28 1.24
CA VAL A 519 7.90 -3.31 2.01
C VAL A 519 6.66 -3.56 1.13
N PHE A 520 6.70 -3.20 -0.15
CA PHE A 520 5.60 -3.44 -1.08
C PHE A 520 5.68 -4.80 -1.79
N TYR A 521 6.86 -5.40 -1.86
CA TYR A 521 7.10 -6.60 -2.65
C TYR A 521 7.20 -7.87 -1.82
N TRP A 522 7.70 -7.72 -0.60
CA TRP A 522 7.91 -8.85 0.32
C TRP A 522 7.47 -8.49 1.73
N ARG A 523 6.15 -8.52 1.94
CA ARG A 523 5.55 -8.23 3.24
C ARG A 523 4.76 -9.42 3.74
N ILE A 524 4.97 -9.75 5.00
CA ILE A 524 4.24 -10.78 5.72
C ILE A 524 3.42 -10.08 6.80
N HIS A 525 2.14 -10.34 6.82
CA HIS A 525 1.22 -9.81 7.82
C HIS A 525 0.91 -10.87 8.87
N ILE A 526 0.83 -10.45 10.12
CA ILE A 526 0.50 -11.27 11.27
C ILE A 526 -0.73 -10.66 11.94
N VAL A 527 -1.80 -11.43 12.01
CA VAL A 527 -3.03 -11.05 12.70
C VAL A 527 -3.46 -12.17 13.64
N GLY A 528 -3.31 -11.97 14.94
CA GLY A 528 -3.53 -13.04 15.91
C GLY A 528 -2.55 -14.19 15.71
N ASP A 529 -3.02 -15.35 15.28
CA ASP A 529 -2.20 -16.50 14.91
C ASP A 529 -2.11 -16.74 13.41
N THR A 530 -2.75 -15.90 12.59
CA THR A 530 -2.73 -16.03 11.14
C THR A 530 -1.54 -15.29 10.57
N VAL A 531 -0.77 -15.96 9.72
CA VAL A 531 0.34 -15.40 8.95
C VAL A 531 -0.02 -15.45 7.47
N TYR A 532 -0.05 -14.29 6.82
CA TYR A 532 -0.48 -14.19 5.42
C TYR A 532 0.28 -13.12 4.65
N ILE A 533 0.19 -13.17 3.32
CA ILE A 533 0.75 -12.18 2.40
C ILE A 533 -0.40 -11.54 1.65
N PRO A 534 -0.67 -10.25 1.83
CA PRO A 534 -1.64 -9.53 1.03
C PRO A 534 -1.11 -9.30 -0.38
N MET A 535 -1.98 -9.50 -1.38
CA MET A 535 -1.61 -9.37 -2.79
C MET A 535 -1.67 -7.92 -3.29
N ILE A 536 -2.39 -7.07 -2.59
CA ILE A 536 -2.66 -5.67 -2.95
C ILE A 536 -2.74 -4.83 -1.67
N GLY A 537 -2.73 -3.54 -1.80
CA GLY A 537 -3.02 -2.58 -0.72
C GLY A 537 -1.80 -1.89 -0.14
N MET A 538 -2.05 -0.75 0.50
CA MET A 538 -1.08 0.05 1.23
C MET A 538 -1.01 -0.42 2.69
N PRO A 539 0.17 -0.82 3.21
CA PRO A 539 0.31 -1.09 4.64
C PRO A 539 0.31 0.21 5.43
N SER A 540 -0.79 0.51 6.11
CA SER A 540 -1.08 1.81 6.73
C SER A 540 -0.08 2.28 7.79
N GLY A 541 0.77 1.42 8.33
CA GLY A 541 1.85 1.78 9.27
C GLY A 541 3.24 1.87 8.64
N SER A 542 3.34 1.89 7.32
CA SER A 542 4.62 2.10 6.63
C SER A 542 5.01 3.58 6.61
N PHE A 543 6.29 3.85 6.41
CA PHE A 543 6.78 5.22 6.17
C PHE A 543 6.07 5.89 4.98
N PHE A 544 5.69 5.10 3.98
CA PHE A 544 5.15 5.59 2.71
C PHE A 544 3.68 6.02 2.75
N THR A 545 2.93 5.69 3.80
CA THR A 545 1.46 5.71 3.78
C THR A 545 0.88 7.05 3.32
N ALA A 546 1.24 8.15 3.94
CA ALA A 546 0.62 9.45 3.64
C ALA A 546 0.92 9.92 2.22
N PHE A 547 2.20 10.07 1.89
CA PHE A 547 2.57 10.71 0.63
C PHE A 547 2.37 9.79 -0.60
N MET A 548 2.63 8.47 -0.49
CA MET A 548 2.36 7.57 -1.62
C MET A 548 0.87 7.37 -1.87
N ASN A 549 0.04 7.34 -0.82
CA ASN A 549 -1.41 7.34 -1.02
C ASN A 549 -1.87 8.56 -1.80
N THR A 550 -1.34 9.74 -1.48
CA THR A 550 -1.69 10.99 -2.17
C THR A 550 -1.10 11.03 -3.58
N LEU A 551 0.19 10.75 -3.75
CA LEU A 551 0.84 10.72 -5.06
C LEU A 551 0.23 9.65 -5.98
N GLY A 552 -0.05 8.46 -5.46
CA GLY A 552 -0.70 7.39 -6.22
C GLY A 552 -2.12 7.77 -6.65
N HIS A 553 -2.86 8.49 -5.81
CA HIS A 553 -4.16 9.05 -6.17
C HIS A 553 -4.03 10.06 -7.32
N ASN A 554 -3.08 10.97 -7.23
CA ASN A 554 -2.82 11.96 -8.27
C ASN A 554 -2.50 11.29 -9.62
N ILE A 555 -1.60 10.29 -9.63
CA ILE A 555 -1.23 9.57 -10.84
C ILE A 555 -2.44 8.85 -11.46
N ARG A 556 -3.21 8.12 -10.65
CA ARG A 556 -4.41 7.40 -11.11
C ARG A 556 -5.45 8.37 -11.65
N LYS A 557 -5.62 9.52 -11.00
CA LYS A 557 -6.59 10.52 -11.40
C LYS A 557 -6.30 11.09 -12.78
N VAL A 558 -5.04 11.36 -13.10
CA VAL A 558 -4.66 11.80 -14.46
C VAL A 558 -5.06 10.74 -15.49
N VAL A 559 -4.85 9.46 -15.20
CA VAL A 559 -5.29 8.37 -16.10
C VAL A 559 -6.81 8.41 -16.27
N VAL A 560 -7.55 8.48 -15.17
CA VAL A 560 -9.02 8.55 -15.21
C VAL A 560 -9.53 9.75 -16.01
N ILE A 561 -8.94 10.94 -15.83
CA ILE A 561 -9.34 12.13 -16.60
C ILE A 561 -9.12 11.89 -18.10
N PHE A 562 -8.00 11.29 -18.48
CA PHE A 562 -7.68 11.02 -19.87
C PHE A 562 -8.56 9.92 -20.45
N ASP A 563 -8.91 8.90 -19.69
CA ASP A 563 -9.86 7.87 -20.08
C ASP A 563 -11.25 8.46 -20.31
N VAL A 564 -11.73 9.32 -19.40
CA VAL A 564 -13.00 10.05 -19.56
C VAL A 564 -12.98 10.93 -20.82
N ALA A 565 -11.87 11.66 -21.07
CA ALA A 565 -11.75 12.50 -22.25
C ALA A 565 -11.83 11.69 -23.55
N VAL A 566 -11.21 10.52 -23.61
CA VAL A 566 -11.30 9.64 -24.77
C VAL A 566 -12.71 9.08 -24.94
N GLU A 567 -13.33 8.64 -23.87
CA GLU A 567 -14.67 8.08 -23.86
C GLU A 567 -15.74 9.10 -24.31
N GLN A 568 -15.57 10.35 -23.89
CA GLN A 568 -16.47 11.45 -24.26
C GLN A 568 -16.10 12.13 -25.59
N GLU A 569 -15.28 11.49 -26.43
CA GLU A 569 -14.81 11.99 -27.71
C GLU A 569 -14.05 13.33 -27.64
N LYS A 570 -13.44 13.62 -26.49
CA LYS A 570 -12.63 14.82 -26.20
C LYS A 570 -11.13 14.49 -26.13
N MET A 571 -10.65 13.55 -26.93
CA MET A 571 -9.25 13.07 -26.90
C MET A 571 -8.21 14.20 -27.01
N CYS A 572 -8.51 15.29 -27.73
CA CYS A 572 -7.63 16.46 -27.80
C CYS A 572 -7.40 17.15 -26.45
N ASN A 573 -8.27 16.93 -25.47
CA ASN A 573 -8.21 17.49 -24.12
C ASN A 573 -7.40 16.59 -23.15
N ALA A 574 -7.05 15.37 -23.55
CA ALA A 574 -6.26 14.44 -22.75
C ALA A 574 -4.77 14.86 -22.71
N ASN A 575 -4.48 16.05 -22.18
CA ASN A 575 -3.12 16.58 -22.04
C ASN A 575 -3.01 17.61 -20.92
N PHE A 576 -1.81 17.79 -20.38
CA PHE A 576 -1.56 18.69 -19.24
C PHE A 576 -1.71 20.19 -19.58
N LYS A 577 -1.57 20.57 -20.85
CA LYS A 577 -1.82 21.96 -21.25
C LYS A 577 -3.28 22.31 -21.07
N TYR A 578 -4.20 21.43 -21.49
CA TYR A 578 -5.64 21.62 -21.28
C TYR A 578 -5.97 21.60 -19.79
N LEU A 579 -5.45 20.63 -19.02
CA LEU A 579 -5.70 20.53 -17.58
C LEU A 579 -5.24 21.79 -16.84
N LYS A 580 -4.10 22.36 -17.20
CA LYS A 580 -3.60 23.58 -16.59
C LYS A 580 -4.59 24.73 -16.64
N ASP A 581 -5.39 24.83 -17.69
CA ASP A 581 -6.32 25.93 -17.90
C ASP A 581 -7.75 25.61 -17.43
N ASN A 582 -8.10 24.32 -17.26
CA ASN A 582 -9.47 23.85 -17.06
C ASN A 582 -9.70 23.02 -15.81
N TYR A 583 -8.65 22.62 -15.09
CA TYR A 583 -8.75 21.68 -13.97
C TYR A 583 -7.83 22.07 -12.82
N ARG A 584 -8.37 22.00 -11.60
CA ARG A 584 -7.62 22.05 -10.35
C ARG A 584 -8.11 20.98 -9.43
N ASP A 585 -7.20 20.43 -8.66
CA ASP A 585 -7.56 19.48 -7.63
C ASP A 585 -6.58 19.50 -6.47
N VAL A 586 -6.99 18.92 -5.36
CA VAL A 586 -6.14 18.63 -4.22
C VAL A 586 -6.57 17.33 -3.55
N ARG A 587 -5.60 16.61 -2.99
CA ARG A 587 -5.82 15.33 -2.32
C ARG A 587 -5.07 15.22 -1.01
N ASN A 588 -5.66 14.40 -0.14
CA ASN A 588 -5.03 13.95 1.10
C ASN A 588 -5.39 12.47 1.32
N GLY A 589 -4.57 11.58 0.78
CA GLY A 589 -4.87 10.14 0.76
C GLY A 589 -6.03 9.82 -0.17
N ASP A 590 -7.15 9.38 0.39
CA ASP A 590 -8.41 9.05 -0.29
C ASP A 590 -9.32 10.25 -0.53
N ASP A 591 -9.27 11.25 0.33
CA ASP A 591 -10.10 12.45 0.18
C ASP A 591 -9.64 13.30 -1.02
N SER A 592 -10.58 13.74 -1.85
CA SER A 592 -10.34 14.59 -3.02
C SER A 592 -11.29 15.76 -3.11
N LEU A 593 -10.79 16.88 -3.61
CA LEU A 593 -11.53 18.08 -3.96
C LEU A 593 -11.09 18.52 -5.34
N GLU A 594 -12.01 18.61 -6.28
CA GLU A 594 -11.74 18.92 -7.69
C GLU A 594 -12.55 20.14 -8.14
N CYS A 595 -11.97 20.96 -8.99
CA CYS A 595 -12.66 22.08 -9.63
C CYS A 595 -12.44 22.05 -11.13
N VAL A 596 -13.48 22.20 -11.91
CA VAL A 596 -13.43 22.23 -13.36
C VAL A 596 -13.98 23.52 -13.95
N SER A 597 -13.47 23.91 -15.11
CA SER A 597 -14.01 25.02 -15.89
C SER A 597 -15.41 24.68 -16.44
N ASP A 598 -16.13 25.70 -16.93
CA ASP A 598 -17.41 25.50 -17.59
C ASP A 598 -17.28 24.68 -18.90
N ASP A 599 -16.16 24.77 -19.61
CA ASP A 599 -15.86 23.93 -20.78
C ASP A 599 -15.67 22.46 -20.39
N MET A 600 -14.89 22.18 -19.35
CA MET A 600 -14.64 20.81 -18.91
C MET A 600 -15.87 20.15 -18.27
N LYS A 601 -16.70 20.91 -17.58
CA LYS A 601 -17.94 20.46 -16.94
C LYS A 601 -18.92 19.77 -17.88
N GLU A 602 -18.92 20.14 -19.17
CA GLU A 602 -19.85 19.58 -20.16
C GLU A 602 -19.59 18.08 -20.41
N TRP A 603 -18.38 17.61 -20.22
CA TRP A 603 -18.02 16.22 -20.52
C TRP A 603 -17.44 15.47 -19.30
N TYR A 604 -16.88 16.17 -18.32
CA TYR A 604 -16.32 15.59 -17.12
C TYR A 604 -17.35 15.54 -16.00
N THR A 605 -18.34 14.66 -16.14
CA THR A 605 -19.45 14.54 -15.17
C THR A 605 -19.17 13.49 -14.10
N SER A 606 -19.83 13.55 -12.96
CA SER A 606 -19.70 12.56 -11.88
C SER A 606 -19.96 11.15 -12.39
N LYS A 607 -20.95 10.97 -13.27
CA LYS A 607 -21.29 9.69 -13.89
C LYS A 607 -20.13 9.12 -14.72
N ALA A 608 -19.49 9.95 -15.54
CA ALA A 608 -18.36 9.55 -16.37
C ALA A 608 -17.15 9.19 -15.49
N VAL A 609 -16.88 9.98 -14.47
CA VAL A 609 -15.78 9.78 -13.51
C VAL A 609 -15.98 8.48 -12.70
N ILE A 610 -17.18 8.25 -12.16
CA ILE A 610 -17.52 7.03 -11.41
C ILE A 610 -17.33 5.80 -12.30
N ARG A 611 -17.76 5.85 -13.56
CA ARG A 611 -17.59 4.74 -14.50
C ARG A 611 -16.11 4.47 -14.76
N ALA A 612 -15.35 5.50 -15.09
CA ALA A 612 -13.92 5.35 -15.37
C ALA A 612 -13.13 4.79 -14.18
N TRP A 613 -13.43 5.23 -12.95
CA TRP A 613 -12.86 4.60 -11.74
C TRP A 613 -13.31 3.14 -11.59
N GLY A 614 -14.60 2.86 -11.89
CA GLY A 614 -15.17 1.51 -11.83
C GLY A 614 -14.51 0.54 -12.80
N ASP A 615 -14.11 0.99 -13.99
CA ASP A 615 -13.37 0.19 -14.99
C ASP A 615 -11.98 -0.24 -14.46
N HIS A 616 -11.45 0.47 -13.49
CA HIS A 616 -10.23 0.11 -12.75
C HIS A 616 -10.49 -0.64 -11.44
N GLY A 617 -11.73 -1.08 -11.18
CA GLY A 617 -12.12 -1.81 -9.96
C GLY A 617 -12.23 -0.94 -8.71
N ILE A 618 -12.41 0.37 -8.85
CA ILE A 618 -12.45 1.32 -7.75
C ILE A 618 -13.82 1.99 -7.65
N GLU A 619 -14.43 1.91 -6.46
CA GLU A 619 -15.73 2.50 -6.17
C GLU A 619 -15.56 3.90 -5.58
N LEU A 620 -16.22 4.90 -6.20
CA LEU A 620 -16.38 6.23 -5.63
C LEU A 620 -17.68 6.34 -4.85
N THR A 621 -17.61 7.05 -3.74
CA THR A 621 -18.75 7.35 -2.87
C THR A 621 -18.83 8.86 -2.58
N PRO A 622 -20.01 9.39 -2.23
CA PRO A 622 -20.10 10.79 -1.79
C PRO A 622 -19.29 11.00 -0.51
N PRO A 623 -18.81 12.23 -0.24
CA PRO A 623 -18.01 12.55 0.94
C PRO A 623 -18.73 12.26 2.26
N THR A 624 -20.07 12.31 2.27
CA THR A 624 -20.92 11.97 3.41
C THR A 624 -20.82 10.51 3.81
N LYS A 625 -20.42 9.63 2.88
CA LYS A 625 -20.38 8.16 3.05
C LYS A 625 -21.72 7.56 3.46
N VAL A 626 -22.82 8.24 3.20
CA VAL A 626 -24.18 7.73 3.43
C VAL A 626 -24.51 6.80 2.27
N GLY A 627 -24.86 5.55 2.60
CA GLY A 627 -25.19 4.55 1.59
C GLY A 627 -26.47 4.94 0.81
N GLY A 628 -26.39 4.83 -0.52
CA GLY A 628 -27.50 5.17 -1.42
C GLY A 628 -27.57 6.61 -1.92
N GLU A 629 -26.75 7.51 -1.39
CA GLU A 629 -26.60 8.86 -1.96
C GLU A 629 -25.70 8.80 -3.22
N ALA A 630 -26.11 9.54 -4.25
CA ALA A 630 -25.30 9.69 -5.46
C ALA A 630 -24.22 10.75 -5.23
N VAL A 631 -23.07 10.61 -5.89
CA VAL A 631 -22.07 11.67 -6.00
C VAL A 631 -22.70 12.80 -6.81
N SER A 632 -22.73 14.01 -6.28
CA SER A 632 -23.23 15.20 -6.99
C SER A 632 -22.33 15.52 -8.17
N ASP A 633 -22.91 15.99 -9.28
CA ASP A 633 -22.11 16.41 -10.42
C ASP A 633 -21.19 17.56 -10.03
N PHE A 634 -21.79 18.68 -9.61
CA PHE A 634 -21.03 19.84 -9.15
C PHE A 634 -21.79 20.58 -8.04
N VAL A 635 -21.02 21.09 -7.10
CA VAL A 635 -21.51 21.97 -6.04
C VAL A 635 -20.65 23.23 -5.99
N GLN A 636 -21.10 24.23 -5.25
CA GLN A 636 -20.28 25.42 -4.94
C GLN A 636 -19.28 25.06 -3.82
N ILE A 637 -18.19 25.83 -3.70
CA ILE A 637 -17.16 25.58 -2.70
C ILE A 637 -17.71 25.58 -1.27
N GLU A 638 -18.73 26.38 -0.99
CA GLU A 638 -19.41 26.49 0.30
C GLU A 638 -20.19 25.23 0.69
N GLU A 639 -20.62 24.45 -0.31
CA GLU A 639 -21.34 23.18 -0.15
C GLU A 639 -20.38 21.98 -0.16
N ALA A 640 -19.13 22.19 -0.59
CA ALA A 640 -18.14 21.15 -0.71
C ALA A 640 -17.72 20.62 0.66
N GLN A 641 -17.47 19.31 0.73
CA GLN A 641 -16.91 18.66 1.90
C GLN A 641 -15.54 18.06 1.57
N TYR A 642 -14.53 18.42 2.37
CA TYR A 642 -13.17 17.90 2.25
C TYR A 642 -12.57 17.71 3.64
N LEU A 643 -11.93 16.56 3.91
CA LEU A 643 -11.37 16.21 5.22
C LEU A 643 -12.39 16.35 6.37
N LYS A 644 -13.64 16.02 6.12
CA LYS A 644 -14.80 16.19 7.04
C LYS A 644 -15.10 17.65 7.43
N CYS A 645 -14.59 18.60 6.68
CA CYS A 645 -14.82 20.02 6.88
C CYS A 645 -15.58 20.62 5.69
N HIS A 646 -16.30 21.71 5.93
CA HIS A 646 -16.87 22.60 4.93
C HIS A 646 -16.06 23.89 4.85
N PHE A 647 -16.15 24.57 3.73
CA PHE A 647 -15.51 25.87 3.54
C PHE A 647 -16.48 26.99 3.87
N ILE A 648 -16.05 27.92 4.70
CA ILE A 648 -16.87 29.08 5.13
C ILE A 648 -16.05 30.33 4.85
N GLU A 649 -16.61 31.24 4.05
CA GLU A 649 -16.05 32.58 3.85
C GLU A 649 -16.26 33.43 5.09
N ASP A 650 -15.24 34.18 5.53
CA ASP A 650 -15.38 35.09 6.66
C ASP A 650 -16.19 36.30 6.23
N PRO A 651 -17.36 36.57 6.83
CA PRO A 651 -18.25 37.61 6.37
C PRO A 651 -17.69 39.05 6.50
N ARG A 652 -16.57 39.20 7.20
CA ARG A 652 -15.92 40.51 7.41
C ARG A 652 -14.84 40.80 6.37
N PHE A 653 -14.30 39.77 5.71
CA PHE A 653 -13.18 39.89 4.80
C PHE A 653 -13.43 39.07 3.54
N ASP A 654 -13.79 39.75 2.46
CA ASP A 654 -14.03 39.12 1.15
C ASP A 654 -12.85 38.29 0.69
N GLY A 655 -13.13 37.06 0.29
CA GLY A 655 -12.16 36.12 -0.18
C GLY A 655 -11.25 35.47 0.89
N PHE A 656 -11.60 35.61 2.18
CA PHE A 656 -10.92 34.93 3.30
C PHE A 656 -11.75 33.74 3.77
N TRP A 657 -11.13 32.56 3.79
CA TRP A 657 -11.82 31.30 4.01
C TRP A 657 -11.30 30.54 5.23
N LYS A 658 -12.20 29.83 5.88
CA LYS A 658 -11.96 28.90 6.99
C LYS A 658 -12.46 27.52 6.62
N MET A 659 -11.84 26.48 7.16
CA MET A 659 -12.40 25.13 7.16
C MET A 659 -13.10 24.85 8.49
N ALA A 660 -14.38 24.55 8.42
CA ALA A 660 -15.22 24.26 9.57
C ALA A 660 -15.50 22.75 9.64
N MET A 661 -14.95 22.10 10.66
CA MET A 661 -15.19 20.68 10.94
C MET A 661 -16.67 20.41 11.17
N SER A 662 -17.20 19.25 10.76
CA SER A 662 -18.60 18.92 10.98
C SER A 662 -18.97 19.07 12.46
N LYS A 663 -20.11 19.69 12.75
CA LYS A 663 -20.60 19.96 14.11
C LYS A 663 -20.69 18.68 14.94
N VAL A 664 -21.15 17.59 14.33
CA VAL A 664 -21.18 16.26 14.96
C VAL A 664 -19.79 15.83 15.46
N THR A 665 -18.75 16.04 14.66
CA THR A 665 -17.38 15.68 15.07
C THR A 665 -16.89 16.55 16.24
N ILE A 666 -17.23 17.84 16.24
CA ILE A 666 -16.91 18.78 17.33
C ILE A 666 -17.62 18.35 18.62
N GLU A 667 -18.92 18.12 18.52
CA GLU A 667 -19.79 17.78 19.67
C GLU A 667 -19.42 16.45 20.31
N GLU A 668 -18.96 15.48 19.51
CA GLU A 668 -18.47 14.19 20.00
C GLU A 668 -17.17 14.28 20.83
N LEU A 669 -16.40 15.36 20.72
CA LEU A 669 -15.21 15.55 21.56
C LEU A 669 -15.57 15.77 23.03
N PHE A 670 -16.76 16.25 23.33
CA PHE A 670 -17.24 16.44 24.71
C PHE A 670 -17.68 15.11 25.37
N ASN A 671 -18.07 14.12 24.55
CA ASN A 671 -18.65 12.87 25.06
C ASN A 671 -17.60 11.84 25.48
N TRP A 672 -16.42 11.83 24.90
CA TRP A 672 -15.47 10.72 25.05
C TRP A 672 -14.06 11.21 25.41
N ILE A 673 -13.42 10.50 26.34
CA ILE A 673 -12.01 10.70 26.72
C ILE A 673 -11.23 9.38 26.63
N ARG A 674 -9.90 9.46 26.61
CA ARG A 674 -9.04 8.28 26.70
C ARG A 674 -8.58 8.05 28.14
N THR A 675 -8.29 6.77 28.46
CA THR A 675 -7.61 6.39 29.70
C THR A 675 -6.10 6.69 29.57
N GLY A 676 -5.39 6.85 30.69
CA GLY A 676 -3.93 7.02 30.69
C GLY A 676 -3.44 8.37 31.22
N ALA A 677 -4.36 9.34 31.39
CA ALA A 677 -4.11 10.61 32.09
C ALA A 677 -5.31 10.94 32.99
N PRO A 678 -5.20 11.92 33.88
CA PRO A 678 -6.32 12.38 34.68
C PRO A 678 -7.52 12.77 33.83
N GLU A 679 -8.72 12.39 34.25
CA GLU A 679 -9.95 12.60 33.44
C GLU A 679 -10.22 14.08 33.17
N THR A 680 -9.95 14.92 34.16
CA THR A 680 -10.11 16.37 34.04
C THR A 680 -9.16 16.97 33.01
N GLU A 681 -7.92 16.56 32.98
CA GLU A 681 -6.92 17.00 32.00
C GLU A 681 -7.29 16.59 30.59
N MET A 682 -7.73 15.32 30.41
CA MET A 682 -8.17 14.82 29.11
C MET A 682 -9.44 15.54 28.61
N LEU A 683 -10.36 15.82 29.53
CA LEU A 683 -11.57 16.57 29.23
C LEU A 683 -11.23 18.02 28.82
N GLU A 684 -10.34 18.68 29.57
CA GLU A 684 -9.91 20.05 29.28
C GLU A 684 -9.27 20.14 27.89
N ASN A 685 -8.36 19.23 27.55
CA ASN A 685 -7.74 19.15 26.23
C ASN A 685 -8.80 18.96 25.12
N ASN A 686 -9.75 18.04 25.31
CA ASN A 686 -10.84 17.84 24.34
C ASN A 686 -11.76 19.07 24.19
N ILE A 687 -12.04 19.77 25.30
CA ILE A 687 -12.82 21.01 25.26
C ILE A 687 -12.06 22.08 24.46
N MET A 688 -10.76 22.25 24.70
CA MET A 688 -9.96 23.24 23.97
C MET A 688 -9.90 22.93 22.48
N ASP A 689 -9.72 21.65 22.09
CA ASP A 689 -9.74 21.24 20.69
C ASP A 689 -11.11 21.45 20.06
N ALA A 690 -12.20 21.04 20.73
CA ALA A 690 -13.57 21.24 20.26
C ALA A 690 -13.90 22.71 20.05
N MET A 691 -13.50 23.58 20.98
CA MET A 691 -13.76 25.02 20.89
C MET A 691 -12.93 25.67 19.79
N ARG A 692 -11.69 25.24 19.57
CA ARG A 692 -10.86 25.68 18.44
C ARG A 692 -11.51 25.32 17.09
N PHE A 693 -12.08 24.13 16.96
CA PHE A 693 -12.84 23.75 15.76
C PHE A 693 -14.16 24.53 15.63
N ALA A 694 -14.85 24.78 16.76
CA ALA A 694 -16.11 25.53 16.78
C ALA A 694 -15.93 26.99 16.32
N TYR A 695 -14.75 27.58 16.54
CA TYR A 695 -14.42 28.94 16.11
C TYR A 695 -14.71 29.16 14.61
N SER A 696 -14.37 28.20 13.75
CA SER A 696 -14.59 28.34 12.31
C SER A 696 -16.05 28.46 11.89
N HIS A 697 -17.00 28.07 12.74
CA HIS A 697 -18.44 28.24 12.50
C HIS A 697 -19.02 29.61 12.86
N GLY A 698 -18.18 30.53 13.35
CA GLY A 698 -18.57 31.88 13.75
C GLY A 698 -19.05 32.00 15.20
N SER A 699 -19.20 33.24 15.64
CA SER A 699 -19.43 33.59 17.06
C SER A 699 -20.72 33.01 17.64
N VAL A 700 -21.76 32.87 16.83
CA VAL A 700 -23.07 32.37 17.31
C VAL A 700 -22.95 30.92 17.78
N TYR A 701 -22.49 30.03 16.91
CA TYR A 701 -22.28 28.60 17.25
C TYR A 701 -21.24 28.46 18.35
N TYR A 702 -20.13 29.18 18.26
CA TYR A 702 -19.10 29.15 19.28
C TYR A 702 -19.63 29.47 20.67
N ASN A 703 -20.35 30.60 20.82
CA ASN A 703 -20.87 31.05 22.11
C ASN A 703 -21.94 30.11 22.66
N GLU A 704 -22.76 29.51 21.79
CA GLU A 704 -23.71 28.47 22.17
C GLU A 704 -23.00 27.27 22.77
N MET A 705 -21.99 26.70 22.08
CA MET A 705 -21.21 25.57 22.57
C MET A 705 -20.47 25.94 23.87
N ARG A 706 -19.85 27.11 23.92
CA ARG A 706 -19.17 27.60 25.12
C ARG A 706 -20.12 27.64 26.33
N SER A 707 -21.32 28.20 26.15
CA SER A 707 -22.32 28.25 27.22
C SER A 707 -22.72 26.86 27.72
N ARG A 708 -23.00 25.92 26.81
CA ARG A 708 -23.33 24.50 27.18
C ARG A 708 -22.19 23.85 27.95
N VAL A 709 -20.95 23.99 27.47
CA VAL A 709 -19.75 23.42 28.14
C VAL A 709 -19.57 24.03 29.52
N MET A 710 -19.64 25.34 29.65
CA MET A 710 -19.50 26.01 30.94
C MET A 710 -20.59 25.59 31.96
N THR A 711 -21.82 25.42 31.50
CA THR A 711 -22.92 24.94 32.34
C THR A 711 -22.62 23.49 32.80
N ALA A 712 -22.26 22.60 31.89
CA ALA A 712 -21.96 21.21 32.19
C ALA A 712 -20.76 21.03 33.15
N THR A 713 -19.71 21.83 32.98
CA THR A 713 -18.52 21.81 33.86
C THR A 713 -18.79 22.41 35.22
N ALA A 714 -19.58 23.48 35.30
CA ALA A 714 -19.98 24.11 36.57
C ALA A 714 -20.85 23.18 37.43
N GLU A 715 -21.80 22.45 36.84
CA GLU A 715 -22.60 21.44 37.54
C GLU A 715 -21.73 20.39 38.26
N LEU A 716 -20.60 20.04 37.66
CA LEU A 716 -19.65 19.05 38.18
C LEU A 716 -18.52 19.67 39.04
N LYS A 717 -18.58 20.99 39.24
CA LYS A 717 -17.54 21.76 39.97
C LYS A 717 -16.14 21.61 39.38
N LEU A 718 -16.08 21.47 38.07
CA LEU A 718 -14.82 21.41 37.33
C LEU A 718 -14.37 22.86 37.01
N ASN A 719 -13.14 23.18 37.38
CA ASN A 719 -12.58 24.51 37.11
C ASN A 719 -11.84 24.51 35.76
N ILE A 720 -12.63 24.57 34.67
CA ILE A 720 -12.11 24.59 33.28
C ILE A 720 -12.41 25.97 32.70
N VAL A 721 -11.36 26.64 32.23
CA VAL A 721 -11.48 27.96 31.57
C VAL A 721 -11.61 27.75 30.08
N VAL A 722 -12.75 28.18 29.52
CA VAL A 722 -13.00 28.12 28.09
C VAL A 722 -12.74 29.50 27.49
N PRO A 723 -11.84 29.64 26.50
CA PRO A 723 -11.49 30.92 25.87
C PRO A 723 -12.73 31.67 25.34
N GLN A 724 -12.60 32.98 25.16
CA GLN A 724 -13.58 33.77 24.45
C GLN A 724 -13.40 33.60 22.94
N TYR A 725 -14.46 33.86 22.16
CA TYR A 725 -14.38 33.81 20.68
C TYR A 725 -13.28 34.73 20.13
N ASP A 726 -13.16 35.92 20.69
CA ASP A 726 -12.23 36.96 20.24
C ASP A 726 -10.75 36.55 20.45
N GLU A 727 -10.45 35.65 21.39
CA GLU A 727 -9.10 35.15 21.60
C GLU A 727 -8.63 34.29 20.41
N TYR A 728 -9.49 33.39 19.92
CA TYR A 728 -9.21 32.62 18.71
C TYR A 728 -9.22 33.47 17.44
N ASP A 729 -10.06 34.53 17.45
CA ASP A 729 -10.12 35.45 16.32
C ASP A 729 -8.83 36.25 16.15
N LEU A 730 -8.28 36.74 17.26
CA LEU A 730 -6.96 37.40 17.26
C LEU A 730 -5.86 36.48 16.85
N GLU A 731 -5.87 35.23 17.33
CA GLU A 731 -4.88 34.20 16.91
C GLU A 731 -4.96 33.94 15.39
N TRP A 732 -6.17 33.79 14.84
CA TRP A 732 -6.37 33.52 13.41
C TRP A 732 -5.94 34.70 12.54
N LEU A 733 -6.35 35.92 12.93
CA LEU A 733 -5.97 37.16 12.20
C LEU A 733 -4.46 37.40 12.24
N GLY A 734 -3.80 37.11 13.38
CA GLY A 734 -2.34 37.26 13.53
C GLY A 734 -1.56 36.33 12.60
N GLN A 735 -2.12 35.20 12.19
CA GLN A 735 -1.47 34.28 11.25
C GLN A 735 -1.40 34.83 9.81
N TYR A 736 -2.26 35.78 9.42
CA TYR A 736 -2.23 36.38 8.07
C TYR A 736 -0.96 37.20 7.82
N ASP A 737 -0.38 37.77 8.86
CA ASP A 737 0.89 38.53 8.74
C ASP A 737 2.07 37.61 8.40
N LEU A 738 1.92 36.28 8.57
CA LEU A 738 2.94 35.27 8.32
C LEU A 738 2.82 34.62 6.94
N LEU A 739 1.80 34.97 6.15
CA LEU A 739 1.65 34.40 4.80
C LEU A 739 2.74 34.90 3.86
N PRO A 740 3.35 34.03 3.06
CA PRO A 740 4.27 34.48 2.02
C PRO A 740 3.51 35.36 1.00
N ALA A 741 4.13 36.45 0.61
CA ALA A 741 3.54 37.43 -0.32
C ALA A 741 3.31 36.87 -1.75
N LYS A 742 3.80 35.68 -2.04
CA LYS A 742 3.61 34.95 -3.31
C LYS A 742 3.47 33.45 -3.04
N LEU A 743 2.39 32.91 -3.51
CA LEU A 743 2.23 31.49 -3.84
C LEU A 743 2.37 31.28 -5.33
#